data_5ef0d71bd2333a45eae33eda7981a3e0
#
_entry.id   5ef0d71bd2333a45eae33eda7981a3e0
#
_cell.length_a   1.000
_cell.length_b   1.000
_cell.length_c   1.000
_cell.angle_alpha   90.00
_cell.angle_beta   90.00
_cell.angle_gamma   90.00
#
_symmetry.space_group_name_H-M   'P 1'
#
loop_
_entity.id
_entity.type
_entity.pdbx_description
1 polymer ?
#
loop_
_entity_poly.entity_id
_entity_poly.type
_entity_poly.pdbx_seq_one_letter_code
_entity_poly.pdbx_strand_id
1 'polypeptide(L)'
;MNKICAAGTGSFVEEQAARMGIPLAEFGQLALSAEHPAALGERCTVFIETAIASAAAEGVPQADIAAGLCHAIVQNYLHKVVGSKPVGQHIVLQGGVDYNPGIVAAFQAAYGSRVRVSPVFSISGAYGAALLAQEAVGDTSSQFVGFDSPAQAAEDSRSAETQRNIDFYRQADNLLLEGYTGKRDPRKKTVGVPFVLMIHKFFPMANAFFTSLGFNVVLTDPTSEETIRLSQQLAQSETCYPVKLIYGHMQQLIDQKVDYIFLPTIHTMKHEKSRVKHNYGCVYMQTAAASIAKALDIESKGITLLSPVFDLDFGQEAMASAMLGLSKILGIPKPFCAKALLSGAMAVRRHTAAVEKQGKALLATLRPDDKVLVLITRNYGVSDPILNMGIPELLLERGYKVITLSHLPGHALDIADEYENLYYPFGQHILSGAKLIAHHPNLYAVYLTNHGCGPDTMLSHLFKQEMGDKPYLQIEVDEHFSNVGVITRIEAFLNSLNHRPVEVLPKNFVLEQVDIRPCHLPAVPEKDFPLWLPPLGEYTASLTGYFRAQGVDAHALPHLSAHALSLGRAETSAKEYLPFPALLGGILAQQEVDPAPAQFLIPQTQGAEADGQYARVIRAVLDRRGNQSAKLVSPMLETLPATAQDRDALFRALLAGDILYAAPAAMRAGIAAAWDTLPGWAQLHKAAVEIGRCPATGRRFATVGTPLCLTELDSGVLSTLEAEGSQLLRAPLSEALWFLWKDNMDANKPCAKWLEQMAQEMQTIGAELGAHSTFAQDTAALFETADTILPHFAGGNGRYRYAKAVELSGRADAVLTLAPRYENAATILDMRGLRDACKAPLFQLSLDNDWDETAWSRLRSFLYYC
;
A
#
# COMPACT_ATOMS: atom_id res chain seq x y z
N MET A 1 -1.37 -24.71 5.98
CA MET A 1 -0.31 -24.34 5.02
C MET A 1 -0.14 -22.84 5.01
N ASN A 2 1.06 -22.33 4.98
CA ASN A 2 1.27 -20.88 5.01
C ASN A 2 0.80 -20.24 3.69
N LYS A 3 -0.03 -19.20 3.78
CA LYS A 3 -0.61 -18.50 2.63
C LYS A 3 0.27 -17.34 2.14
N ILE A 4 1.31 -16.96 2.89
CA ILE A 4 2.21 -15.85 2.60
C ILE A 4 3.63 -16.37 2.39
N CYS A 5 4.41 -15.75 1.52
CA CYS A 5 5.74 -16.23 1.15
C CYS A 5 6.75 -16.12 2.31
N ALA A 6 7.16 -17.27 2.87
CA ALA A 6 8.47 -17.43 3.48
C ALA A 6 9.42 -18.18 2.52
N ALA A 7 8.97 -18.45 1.29
CA ALA A 7 9.80 -19.03 0.25
C ALA A 7 10.87 -18.01 -0.16
N GLY A 8 12.07 -18.46 -0.36
CA GLY A 8 13.19 -17.59 -0.73
C GLY A 8 14.10 -17.17 0.42
N THR A 9 13.84 -17.56 1.68
CA THR A 9 14.74 -17.23 2.80
C THR A 9 16.18 -17.65 2.53
N GLY A 10 16.38 -18.85 1.99
CA GLY A 10 17.72 -19.37 1.61
C GLY A 10 18.29 -18.65 0.41
N SER A 11 17.49 -18.47 -0.65
CA SER A 11 17.94 -17.77 -1.86
C SER A 11 18.23 -16.30 -1.61
N PHE A 12 17.49 -15.67 -0.72
CA PHE A 12 17.77 -14.28 -0.34
C PHE A 12 19.10 -14.16 0.43
N VAL A 13 19.38 -15.08 1.36
CA VAL A 13 20.69 -15.10 2.03
C VAL A 13 21.82 -15.31 1.03
N GLU A 14 21.64 -16.22 0.07
CA GLU A 14 22.61 -16.50 -0.99
C GLU A 14 22.87 -15.25 -1.85
N GLU A 15 21.82 -14.57 -2.27
CA GLU A 15 21.91 -13.34 -3.04
C GLU A 15 22.64 -12.23 -2.29
N GLN A 16 22.28 -11.99 -1.03
CA GLN A 16 22.91 -10.94 -0.22
C GLN A 16 24.37 -11.31 0.13
N ALA A 17 24.64 -12.58 0.41
CA ALA A 17 26.02 -13.04 0.60
C ALA A 17 26.88 -12.78 -0.65
N ALA A 18 26.35 -13.11 -1.84
CA ALA A 18 27.03 -12.84 -3.11
C ALA A 18 27.28 -11.33 -3.33
N ARG A 19 26.29 -10.48 -3.07
CA ARG A 19 26.44 -9.01 -3.18
C ARG A 19 27.45 -8.43 -2.19
N MET A 20 27.51 -8.98 -0.98
CA MET A 20 28.50 -8.60 0.03
C MET A 20 29.89 -9.20 -0.24
N GLY A 21 30.03 -10.04 -1.26
CA GLY A 21 31.28 -10.74 -1.57
C GLY A 21 31.68 -11.80 -0.54
N ILE A 22 30.70 -12.36 0.19
CA ILE A 22 30.89 -13.36 1.24
C ILE A 22 30.51 -14.75 0.69
N PRO A 23 31.38 -15.75 0.76
CA PRO A 23 30.98 -17.12 0.44
C PRO A 23 29.80 -17.58 1.33
N LEU A 24 28.76 -18.16 0.73
CA LEU A 24 27.57 -18.58 1.47
C LEU A 24 27.89 -19.50 2.66
N ALA A 25 28.88 -20.37 2.51
CA ALA A 25 29.31 -21.29 3.57
C ALA A 25 29.97 -20.57 4.78
N GLU A 26 30.47 -19.37 4.59
CA GLU A 26 31.13 -18.57 5.62
C GLU A 26 30.20 -17.56 6.26
N PHE A 27 29.08 -17.25 5.58
CA PHE A 27 28.15 -16.19 5.97
C PHE A 27 27.63 -16.36 7.40
N GLY A 28 27.21 -17.58 7.76
CA GLY A 28 26.68 -17.87 9.09
C GLY A 28 27.73 -17.77 10.21
N GLN A 29 28.96 -18.15 9.93
CA GLN A 29 30.06 -18.01 10.91
C GLN A 29 30.46 -16.54 11.07
N LEU A 30 30.45 -15.78 9.98
CA LEU A 30 30.66 -14.33 10.05
C LEU A 30 29.58 -13.65 10.90
N ALA A 31 28.31 -14.03 10.72
CA ALA A 31 27.20 -13.51 11.50
C ALA A 31 27.36 -13.80 13.01
N LEU A 32 27.90 -14.98 13.38
CA LEU A 32 28.16 -15.34 14.79
C LEU A 32 29.30 -14.53 15.41
N SER A 33 30.16 -13.91 14.63
CA SER A 33 31.27 -13.07 15.11
C SER A 33 30.85 -11.60 15.32
N ALA A 34 29.62 -11.25 15.07
CA ALA A 34 29.08 -9.90 15.22
C ALA A 34 29.09 -9.46 16.70
N GLU A 35 29.50 -8.22 16.95
CA GLU A 35 29.43 -7.59 18.27
C GLU A 35 28.08 -6.86 18.46
N HIS A 36 27.61 -6.18 17.41
CA HIS A 36 26.37 -5.39 17.43
C HIS A 36 25.56 -5.62 16.15
N PRO A 37 24.69 -6.64 16.10
CA PRO A 37 23.87 -6.91 14.92
C PRO A 37 23.13 -5.67 14.43
N ALA A 38 23.27 -5.34 13.13
CA ALA A 38 22.66 -4.17 12.53
C ALA A 38 21.13 -4.26 12.55
N ALA A 39 20.46 -3.16 12.86
CA ALA A 39 18.99 -3.07 12.83
C ALA A 39 18.50 -2.90 11.38
N LEU A 40 18.29 -3.99 10.66
CA LEU A 40 17.86 -3.98 9.26
C LEU A 40 16.33 -3.95 9.09
N GLY A 41 15.60 -3.94 10.20
CA GLY A 41 14.13 -3.98 10.20
C GLY A 41 13.55 -5.38 10.02
N GLU A 42 12.23 -5.48 10.08
CA GLU A 42 11.48 -6.74 10.08
C GLU A 42 10.68 -6.97 8.81
N ARG A 43 10.78 -6.04 7.86
CA ARG A 43 9.97 -6.06 6.66
C ARG A 43 10.50 -7.04 5.61
N CYS A 44 9.87 -7.07 4.46
CA CYS A 44 10.20 -7.97 3.38
C CYS A 44 11.65 -7.77 2.88
N THR A 45 12.16 -8.79 2.22
CA THR A 45 13.52 -8.91 1.70
C THR A 45 13.98 -7.72 0.85
N VAL A 46 13.11 -7.14 0.03
CA VAL A 46 13.44 -5.95 -0.80
C VAL A 46 13.83 -4.76 0.08
N PHE A 47 13.11 -4.52 1.15
CA PHE A 47 13.40 -3.41 2.04
C PHE A 47 14.64 -3.64 2.91
N ILE A 48 14.91 -4.89 3.25
CA ILE A 48 16.14 -5.27 3.94
C ILE A 48 17.36 -4.98 3.06
N GLU A 49 17.26 -5.20 1.75
CA GLU A 49 18.35 -4.88 0.81
C GLU A 49 18.75 -3.40 0.85
N THR A 50 17.75 -2.50 0.82
CA THR A 50 18.02 -1.06 0.95
C THR A 50 18.67 -0.73 2.30
N ALA A 51 18.24 -1.39 3.38
CA ALA A 51 18.84 -1.22 4.70
C ALA A 51 20.29 -1.74 4.75
N ILE A 52 20.57 -2.87 4.10
CA ILE A 52 21.94 -3.41 3.96
C ILE A 52 22.83 -2.42 3.22
N ALA A 53 22.36 -1.91 2.07
CA ALA A 53 23.12 -0.95 1.28
C ALA A 53 23.41 0.34 2.07
N SER A 54 22.44 0.82 2.83
CA SER A 54 22.61 1.98 3.72
C SER A 54 23.64 1.70 4.81
N ALA A 55 23.51 0.57 5.53
CA ALA A 55 24.44 0.19 6.59
C ALA A 55 25.87 0.02 6.07
N ALA A 56 26.02 -0.59 4.89
CA ALA A 56 27.34 -0.74 4.26
C ALA A 56 27.95 0.62 3.88
N ALA A 57 27.14 1.54 3.34
CA ALA A 57 27.60 2.90 3.01
C ALA A 57 27.98 3.71 4.27
N GLU A 58 27.40 3.40 5.40
CA GLU A 58 27.69 4.01 6.70
C GLU A 58 28.91 3.38 7.41
N GLY A 59 29.50 2.33 6.80
CA GLY A 59 30.68 1.67 7.34
C GLY A 59 30.40 0.68 8.47
N VAL A 60 29.15 0.20 8.61
CA VAL A 60 28.82 -0.87 9.56
C VAL A 60 29.60 -2.13 9.21
N PRO A 61 30.21 -2.82 10.21
CA PRO A 61 30.99 -4.03 9.95
C PRO A 61 30.16 -5.11 9.22
N GLN A 62 30.79 -5.80 8.28
CA GLN A 62 30.10 -6.87 7.54
C GLN A 62 29.53 -7.97 8.44
N ALA A 63 30.19 -8.28 9.56
CA ALA A 63 29.70 -9.24 10.55
C ALA A 63 28.36 -8.78 11.16
N ASP A 64 28.27 -7.51 11.54
CA ASP A 64 27.08 -6.91 12.13
C ASP A 64 25.93 -6.85 11.12
N ILE A 65 26.22 -6.54 9.85
CA ILE A 65 25.22 -6.58 8.77
C ILE A 65 24.73 -8.03 8.55
N ALA A 66 25.64 -9.02 8.51
CA ALA A 66 25.28 -10.42 8.33
C ALA A 66 24.42 -10.96 9.48
N ALA A 67 24.76 -10.60 10.71
CA ALA A 67 23.95 -10.95 11.90
C ALA A 67 22.58 -10.23 11.86
N GLY A 68 22.57 -8.95 11.54
CA GLY A 68 21.34 -8.18 11.36
C GLY A 68 20.39 -8.80 10.33
N LEU A 69 20.94 -9.29 9.21
CA LEU A 69 20.17 -10.01 8.20
C LEU A 69 19.57 -11.31 8.75
N CYS A 70 20.34 -12.11 9.49
CA CYS A 70 19.83 -13.32 10.11
C CYS A 70 18.68 -13.03 11.08
N HIS A 71 18.81 -12.00 11.90
CA HIS A 71 17.75 -11.55 12.79
C HIS A 71 16.51 -11.05 12.04
N ALA A 72 16.68 -10.21 11.02
CA ALA A 72 15.59 -9.67 10.20
C ALA A 72 14.79 -10.78 9.51
N ILE A 73 15.47 -11.79 8.98
CA ILE A 73 14.84 -12.97 8.36
C ILE A 73 13.99 -13.73 9.37
N VAL A 74 14.53 -13.98 10.56
CA VAL A 74 13.82 -14.72 11.62
C VAL A 74 12.60 -13.92 12.08
N GLN A 75 12.73 -12.62 12.34
CA GLN A 75 11.61 -11.76 12.71
C GLN A 75 10.52 -11.76 11.64
N ASN A 76 10.91 -11.62 10.38
CA ASN A 76 9.99 -11.70 9.26
C ASN A 76 9.24 -13.05 9.21
N TYR A 77 9.94 -14.16 9.47
CA TYR A 77 9.34 -15.49 9.57
C TYR A 77 8.35 -15.58 10.75
N LEU A 78 8.74 -15.07 11.92
CA LEU A 78 7.89 -15.08 13.10
C LEU A 78 6.60 -14.27 12.87
N HIS A 79 6.69 -13.10 12.26
CA HIS A 79 5.52 -12.26 11.99
C HIS A 79 4.64 -12.80 10.85
N LYS A 80 5.23 -13.21 9.74
CA LYS A 80 4.46 -13.63 8.55
C LYS A 80 3.97 -15.07 8.60
N VAL A 81 4.78 -15.97 9.14
CA VAL A 81 4.50 -17.42 9.09
C VAL A 81 3.89 -17.91 10.40
N VAL A 82 4.49 -17.58 11.50
CA VAL A 82 4.01 -17.94 12.81
C VAL A 82 2.79 -17.09 13.17
N GLY A 83 2.92 -15.76 13.14
CA GLY A 83 1.84 -14.84 13.47
C GLY A 83 1.22 -15.15 14.82
N SER A 84 -0.10 -15.18 14.89
CA SER A 84 -0.88 -15.49 16.09
C SER A 84 -1.03 -16.99 16.39
N LYS A 85 -0.35 -17.88 15.64
CA LYS A 85 -0.45 -19.33 15.87
C LYS A 85 0.25 -19.73 17.17
N PRO A 86 -0.34 -20.66 17.95
CA PRO A 86 0.31 -21.15 19.17
C PRO A 86 1.59 -21.91 18.83
N VAL A 87 2.67 -21.55 19.52
CA VAL A 87 3.98 -22.21 19.35
C VAL A 87 4.20 -23.18 20.52
N GLY A 88 4.52 -24.43 20.18
CA GLY A 88 4.76 -25.51 21.16
C GLY A 88 6.01 -25.29 22.02
N GLN A 89 6.19 -26.14 23.04
CA GLN A 89 7.37 -26.11 23.92
C GLN A 89 8.63 -26.69 23.27
N HIS A 90 8.48 -27.47 22.20
CA HIS A 90 9.57 -28.03 21.43
C HIS A 90 9.45 -27.53 19.99
N ILE A 91 10.46 -26.80 19.53
CA ILE A 91 10.54 -26.25 18.21
C ILE A 91 11.68 -26.97 17.51
N VAL A 92 11.37 -27.63 16.40
CA VAL A 92 12.37 -28.31 15.57
C VAL A 92 12.54 -27.53 14.28
N LEU A 93 13.75 -27.04 14.03
CA LEU A 93 14.13 -26.47 12.76
C LEU A 93 14.50 -27.57 11.78
N GLN A 94 14.13 -27.35 10.51
CA GLN A 94 14.47 -28.27 9.43
C GLN A 94 14.45 -27.55 8.07
N GLY A 95 15.32 -27.96 7.18
CA GLY A 95 15.48 -27.41 5.84
C GLY A 95 16.89 -26.91 5.59
N GLY A 96 17.20 -26.57 4.34
CA GLY A 96 18.54 -26.13 3.93
C GLY A 96 19.05 -24.85 4.62
N VAL A 97 18.13 -24.02 5.13
CA VAL A 97 18.46 -22.79 5.84
C VAL A 97 19.20 -23.05 7.16
N ASP A 98 19.01 -24.22 7.75
CA ASP A 98 19.65 -24.62 9.02
C ASP A 98 21.15 -24.92 8.87
N TYR A 99 21.69 -24.96 7.63
CA TYR A 99 23.13 -24.91 7.41
C TYR A 99 23.76 -23.58 7.83
N ASN A 100 22.94 -22.51 7.99
CA ASN A 100 23.41 -21.22 8.42
C ASN A 100 23.29 -21.10 9.97
N PRO A 101 24.41 -21.19 10.70
CA PRO A 101 24.36 -21.13 12.16
C PRO A 101 23.94 -19.77 12.71
N GLY A 102 24.10 -18.69 11.94
CA GLY A 102 23.59 -17.37 12.31
C GLY A 102 22.07 -17.32 12.36
N ILE A 103 21.36 -17.97 11.42
CA ILE A 103 19.91 -18.07 11.45
C ILE A 103 19.44 -18.95 12.62
N VAL A 104 20.12 -20.07 12.86
CA VAL A 104 19.84 -20.93 14.02
C VAL A 104 19.98 -20.13 15.33
N ALA A 105 21.05 -19.36 15.47
CA ALA A 105 21.27 -18.49 16.64
C ALA A 105 20.18 -17.42 16.78
N ALA A 106 19.72 -16.83 15.68
CA ALA A 106 18.65 -15.85 15.70
C ALA A 106 17.30 -16.47 16.15
N PHE A 107 16.97 -17.71 15.73
CA PHE A 107 15.82 -18.44 16.27
C PHE A 107 16.00 -18.78 17.75
N GLN A 108 17.19 -19.15 18.19
CA GLN A 108 17.51 -19.42 19.59
C GLN A 108 17.43 -18.14 20.44
N ALA A 109 17.80 -16.99 19.88
CA ALA A 109 17.60 -15.70 20.55
C ALA A 109 16.10 -15.40 20.79
N ALA A 110 15.22 -15.75 19.83
CA ALA A 110 13.78 -15.54 19.94
C ALA A 110 13.07 -16.53 20.90
N TYR A 111 13.46 -17.79 20.90
CA TYR A 111 12.73 -18.87 21.61
C TYR A 111 13.57 -19.66 22.64
N GLY A 112 14.81 -19.31 22.83
CA GLY A 112 15.72 -19.94 23.80
C GLY A 112 15.99 -21.41 23.51
N SER A 113 16.14 -22.19 24.61
CA SER A 113 16.43 -23.62 24.56
C SER A 113 15.30 -24.50 24.00
N ARG A 114 14.16 -23.89 23.66
CA ARG A 114 13.04 -24.59 23.00
C ARG A 114 13.38 -25.01 21.56
N VAL A 115 14.35 -24.31 20.94
CA VAL A 115 14.76 -24.52 19.54
C VAL A 115 15.82 -25.61 19.45
N ARG A 116 15.57 -26.58 18.58
CA ARG A 116 16.51 -27.65 18.22
C ARG A 116 16.57 -27.82 16.72
N VAL A 117 17.75 -28.10 16.20
CA VAL A 117 17.94 -28.46 14.78
C VAL A 117 17.78 -29.97 14.63
N SER A 118 17.01 -30.40 13.65
CA SER A 118 16.85 -31.84 13.35
C SER A 118 18.21 -32.42 12.88
N PRO A 119 18.61 -33.62 13.34
CA PRO A 119 19.83 -34.28 12.87
C PRO A 119 19.80 -34.58 11.36
N VAL A 120 18.61 -34.64 10.76
CA VAL A 120 18.37 -34.87 9.32
C VAL A 120 17.74 -33.65 8.66
N PHE A 121 18.02 -32.45 9.16
CA PHE A 121 17.36 -31.22 8.75
C PHE A 121 17.38 -30.99 7.23
N SER A 122 18.47 -31.34 6.56
CA SER A 122 18.65 -31.09 5.13
C SER A 122 17.87 -32.06 4.21
N ILE A 123 17.51 -33.22 4.73
CA ILE A 123 16.80 -34.29 3.99
C ILE A 123 15.48 -34.70 4.65
N SER A 124 15.00 -33.92 5.62
CA SER A 124 13.78 -34.26 6.39
C SER A 124 12.55 -34.51 5.52
N GLY A 125 12.40 -33.73 4.43
CA GLY A 125 11.32 -33.92 3.45
C GLY A 125 11.42 -35.27 2.73
N ALA A 126 12.61 -35.63 2.23
CA ALA A 126 12.84 -36.91 1.57
C ALA A 126 12.69 -38.08 2.55
N TYR A 127 13.18 -37.92 3.78
CA TYR A 127 13.03 -38.93 4.85
C TYR A 127 11.55 -39.16 5.19
N GLY A 128 10.76 -38.09 5.37
CA GLY A 128 9.33 -38.17 5.60
C GLY A 128 8.57 -38.80 4.44
N ALA A 129 8.93 -38.44 3.19
CA ALA A 129 8.35 -39.04 2.00
C ALA A 129 8.65 -40.56 1.91
N ALA A 130 9.87 -40.98 2.28
CA ALA A 130 10.22 -42.38 2.31
C ALA A 130 9.40 -43.17 3.35
N LEU A 131 9.18 -42.61 4.55
CA LEU A 131 8.31 -43.22 5.58
C LEU A 131 6.87 -43.34 5.10
N LEU A 132 6.31 -42.30 4.48
CA LEU A 132 4.95 -42.31 3.94
C LEU A 132 4.82 -43.33 2.79
N ALA A 133 5.83 -43.43 1.93
CA ALA A 133 5.87 -44.44 0.88
C ALA A 133 5.93 -45.86 1.44
N GLN A 134 6.72 -46.07 2.48
CA GLN A 134 6.77 -47.35 3.21
C GLN A 134 5.41 -47.73 3.80
N GLU A 135 4.73 -46.80 4.45
CA GLU A 135 3.37 -47.02 4.98
C GLU A 135 2.37 -47.33 3.85
N ALA A 136 2.43 -46.64 2.74
CA ALA A 136 1.53 -46.82 1.62
C ALA A 136 1.74 -48.16 0.88
N VAL A 137 2.98 -48.61 0.78
CA VAL A 137 3.31 -49.93 0.16
C VAL A 137 2.98 -51.11 1.09
N GLY A 138 3.13 -50.92 2.40
CA GLY A 138 2.94 -51.96 3.38
C GLY A 138 3.88 -53.14 3.12
N ASP A 139 3.31 -54.35 3.26
CA ASP A 139 4.05 -55.63 3.02
C ASP A 139 4.10 -56.04 1.52
N THR A 140 3.64 -55.20 0.62
CA THR A 140 3.68 -55.49 -0.83
C THR A 140 5.07 -55.24 -1.40
N SER A 141 5.51 -56.11 -2.32
CA SER A 141 6.76 -55.92 -3.06
C SER A 141 6.58 -54.78 -4.07
N SER A 142 7.47 -53.82 -4.07
CA SER A 142 7.50 -52.78 -5.05
C SER A 142 8.93 -52.62 -5.63
N GLN A 143 9.02 -52.17 -6.88
CA GLN A 143 10.26 -51.93 -7.58
C GLN A 143 10.29 -50.51 -8.08
N PHE A 144 11.42 -49.79 -7.81
CA PHE A 144 11.63 -48.52 -8.40
C PHE A 144 11.88 -48.62 -9.91
N VAL A 145 10.99 -48.00 -10.70
CA VAL A 145 10.99 -48.11 -12.18
C VAL A 145 11.72 -46.93 -12.86
N GLY A 146 12.43 -46.09 -12.10
CA GLY A 146 13.09 -44.91 -12.63
C GLY A 146 12.21 -43.67 -12.56
N PHE A 147 12.74 -42.56 -13.11
CA PHE A 147 12.02 -41.31 -13.22
C PHE A 147 11.27 -41.14 -14.55
N ASP A 148 11.53 -42.05 -15.51
CA ASP A 148 10.86 -42.06 -16.82
C ASP A 148 9.52 -42.77 -16.65
N SER A 149 8.44 -42.05 -16.54
CA SER A 149 7.10 -42.60 -16.42
C SER A 149 6.55 -42.95 -17.80
N PRO A 150 5.84 -44.09 -17.95
CA PRO A 150 5.15 -44.45 -19.21
C PRO A 150 3.89 -43.55 -19.44
N ALA A 151 4.01 -42.27 -19.28
CA ALA A 151 2.89 -41.32 -19.38
C ALA A 151 2.62 -40.82 -20.82
N GLN A 152 3.33 -41.31 -21.85
CA GLN A 152 3.25 -40.78 -23.22
C GLN A 152 1.88 -40.94 -23.89
N ALA A 153 1.11 -41.98 -23.58
CA ALA A 153 -0.24 -42.14 -24.16
C ALA A 153 -1.32 -41.26 -23.52
N ALA A 154 -1.07 -40.75 -22.30
CA ALA A 154 -1.93 -39.75 -21.65
C ALA A 154 -1.56 -38.31 -22.05
N GLU A 155 -0.38 -38.09 -22.61
CA GLU A 155 0.11 -36.80 -23.07
C GLU A 155 -0.64 -36.27 -24.29
N ASP A 156 -0.99 -37.14 -25.27
CA ASP A 156 -1.64 -36.67 -26.51
C ASP A 156 -3.08 -36.16 -26.30
N SER A 157 -3.85 -36.75 -25.39
CA SER A 157 -5.19 -36.23 -25.08
C SER A 157 -5.15 -35.03 -24.13
N ARG A 158 -4.20 -35.00 -23.22
CA ARG A 158 -3.92 -33.80 -22.37
C ARG A 158 -3.41 -32.64 -23.20
N SER A 159 -2.59 -32.89 -24.22
CA SER A 159 -2.04 -31.83 -25.06
C SER A 159 -3.13 -31.04 -25.78
N ALA A 160 -4.17 -31.69 -26.32
CA ALA A 160 -5.25 -31.01 -27.02
C ALA A 160 -6.18 -30.19 -26.10
N GLU A 161 -6.44 -30.62 -24.86
CA GLU A 161 -7.20 -29.81 -23.86
C GLU A 161 -6.34 -28.67 -23.31
N THR A 162 -5.10 -28.94 -22.99
CA THR A 162 -4.13 -27.93 -22.57
C THR A 162 -3.98 -26.84 -23.63
N GLN A 163 -3.83 -27.21 -24.89
CA GLN A 163 -3.74 -26.21 -25.97
C GLN A 163 -5.01 -25.38 -26.09
N ARG A 164 -6.20 -25.95 -25.94
CA ARG A 164 -7.46 -25.18 -25.91
C ARG A 164 -7.53 -24.22 -24.73
N ASN A 165 -7.04 -24.61 -23.57
CA ASN A 165 -7.01 -23.76 -22.40
C ASN A 165 -6.01 -22.59 -22.59
N ILE A 166 -4.85 -22.86 -23.20
CA ILE A 166 -3.86 -21.83 -23.57
C ILE A 166 -4.46 -20.87 -24.61
N ASP A 167 -5.08 -21.38 -25.65
CA ASP A 167 -5.69 -20.54 -26.69
C ASP A 167 -6.81 -19.67 -26.12
N PHE A 168 -7.61 -20.21 -25.20
CA PHE A 168 -8.65 -19.48 -24.51
C PHE A 168 -8.04 -18.31 -23.69
N TYR A 169 -7.01 -18.58 -22.89
CA TYR A 169 -6.37 -17.57 -22.06
C TYR A 169 -5.74 -16.46 -22.91
N ARG A 170 -4.97 -16.84 -23.93
CA ARG A 170 -4.28 -15.91 -24.85
C ARG A 170 -5.22 -15.09 -25.71
N GLN A 171 -6.45 -15.55 -25.90
CA GLN A 171 -7.44 -14.81 -26.69
C GLN A 171 -7.75 -13.44 -26.06
N ALA A 172 -7.70 -13.30 -24.74
CA ALA A 172 -7.88 -12.02 -24.06
C ALA A 172 -6.76 -11.03 -24.41
N ASP A 173 -5.51 -11.48 -24.45
CA ASP A 173 -4.35 -10.65 -24.84
C ASP A 173 -4.40 -10.31 -26.34
N ASN A 174 -4.81 -11.26 -27.19
CA ASN A 174 -4.99 -10.99 -28.62
C ASN A 174 -6.06 -9.91 -28.86
N LEU A 175 -7.14 -9.93 -28.08
CA LEU A 175 -8.19 -8.90 -28.14
C LEU A 175 -7.67 -7.54 -27.65
N LEU A 176 -6.76 -7.51 -26.66
CA LEU A 176 -6.14 -6.28 -26.18
C LEU A 176 -5.29 -5.61 -27.28
N LEU A 177 -4.62 -6.39 -28.09
CA LEU A 177 -3.74 -5.93 -29.17
C LEU A 177 -4.43 -5.88 -30.55
N GLU A 178 -5.76 -6.03 -30.60
CA GLU A 178 -6.51 -6.05 -31.85
C GLU A 178 -6.26 -4.77 -32.68
N GLY A 179 -5.86 -4.94 -33.93
CA GLY A 179 -5.56 -3.83 -34.87
C GLY A 179 -4.23 -3.12 -34.64
N TYR A 180 -3.44 -3.55 -33.65
CA TYR A 180 -2.07 -3.08 -33.48
C TYR A 180 -1.11 -3.78 -34.43
N THR A 181 -0.28 -2.99 -35.14
CA THR A 181 0.67 -3.55 -36.13
C THR A 181 2.14 -3.33 -35.76
N GLY A 182 2.44 -2.38 -34.88
CA GLY A 182 3.81 -1.94 -34.56
C GLY A 182 4.59 -1.31 -35.73
N LYS A 183 3.99 -1.21 -36.92
CA LYS A 183 4.67 -0.67 -38.11
C LYS A 183 4.81 0.85 -38.03
N ARG A 184 5.99 1.36 -38.41
CA ARG A 184 6.27 2.81 -38.48
C ARG A 184 6.35 3.27 -39.93
N ASP A 185 5.63 4.32 -40.27
CA ASP A 185 5.82 5.11 -41.49
C ASP A 185 6.75 6.29 -41.12
N PRO A 186 7.93 6.42 -41.71
CA PRO A 186 8.90 7.43 -41.34
C PRO A 186 8.42 8.88 -41.65
N ARG A 187 7.32 9.02 -42.40
CA ARG A 187 6.72 10.34 -42.68
C ARG A 187 5.75 10.81 -41.59
N LYS A 188 5.41 9.95 -40.66
CA LYS A 188 4.45 10.22 -39.59
C LYS A 188 5.16 10.34 -38.23
N LYS A 189 4.67 11.26 -37.40
CA LYS A 189 5.08 11.32 -36.02
C LYS A 189 4.68 10.05 -35.24
N THR A 190 5.48 9.68 -34.25
CA THR A 190 5.33 8.46 -33.49
C THR A 190 4.91 8.75 -32.05
N VAL A 191 3.84 8.09 -31.61
CA VAL A 191 3.40 8.06 -30.21
C VAL A 191 3.85 6.75 -29.60
N GLY A 192 4.75 6.82 -28.65
CA GLY A 192 5.17 5.70 -27.82
C GLY A 192 4.19 5.49 -26.66
N VAL A 193 3.83 4.25 -26.41
CA VAL A 193 2.93 3.87 -25.32
C VAL A 193 3.68 2.86 -24.45
N PRO A 194 4.06 3.19 -23.21
CA PRO A 194 4.70 2.22 -22.32
C PRO A 194 3.66 1.19 -21.88
N PHE A 195 3.98 -0.10 -22.01
CA PHE A 195 3.05 -1.19 -21.67
C PHE A 195 3.03 -1.43 -20.17
N VAL A 196 2.46 -0.50 -19.43
CA VAL A 196 2.45 -0.45 -17.96
C VAL A 196 1.08 -0.08 -17.41
N LEU A 197 0.84 -0.42 -16.16
CA LEU A 197 -0.34 -0.04 -15.38
C LEU A 197 -1.65 -0.17 -16.19
N MET A 198 -2.39 0.94 -16.30
CA MET A 198 -3.70 0.97 -16.95
C MET A 198 -3.65 0.89 -18.47
N ILE A 199 -2.48 0.96 -19.07
CA ILE A 199 -2.35 0.73 -20.51
C ILE A 199 -2.81 -0.69 -20.87
N HIS A 200 -2.61 -1.68 -20.01
CA HIS A 200 -3.17 -3.04 -20.15
C HIS A 200 -4.72 -3.09 -20.20
N LYS A 201 -5.41 -1.98 -19.97
CA LYS A 201 -6.85 -1.82 -20.18
C LYS A 201 -7.16 -0.83 -21.30
N PHE A 202 -6.42 0.27 -21.38
CA PHE A 202 -6.72 1.38 -22.27
C PHE A 202 -5.94 1.35 -23.59
N PHE A 203 -5.08 0.37 -23.81
CA PHE A 203 -4.33 0.26 -25.05
C PHE A 203 -5.22 0.25 -26.31
N PRO A 204 -6.36 -0.50 -26.35
CA PRO A 204 -7.25 -0.46 -27.52
C PRO A 204 -7.74 0.96 -27.84
N MET A 205 -8.01 1.76 -26.78
CA MET A 205 -8.39 3.17 -26.97
C MET A 205 -7.24 3.99 -27.52
N ALA A 206 -6.05 3.87 -26.93
CA ALA A 206 -4.88 4.65 -27.34
C ALA A 206 -4.50 4.31 -28.79
N ASN A 207 -4.44 3.01 -29.13
CA ASN A 207 -4.13 2.57 -30.48
C ASN A 207 -5.14 3.11 -31.51
N ALA A 208 -6.44 2.93 -31.27
CA ALA A 208 -7.47 3.41 -32.19
C ALA A 208 -7.50 4.94 -32.31
N PHE A 209 -7.30 5.66 -31.22
CA PHE A 209 -7.28 7.12 -31.18
C PHE A 209 -6.12 7.69 -32.02
N PHE A 210 -4.89 7.32 -31.72
CA PHE A 210 -3.72 7.88 -32.38
C PHE A 210 -3.59 7.40 -33.82
N THR A 211 -3.92 6.14 -34.13
CA THR A 211 -3.92 5.62 -35.48
C THR A 211 -4.96 6.36 -36.37
N SER A 212 -6.17 6.62 -35.81
CA SER A 212 -7.21 7.39 -36.54
C SER A 212 -6.78 8.83 -36.84
N LEU A 213 -5.89 9.40 -36.04
CA LEU A 213 -5.31 10.73 -36.23
C LEU A 213 -4.09 10.74 -37.15
N GLY A 214 -3.67 9.57 -37.64
CA GLY A 214 -2.58 9.43 -38.60
C GLY A 214 -1.18 9.32 -37.96
N PHE A 215 -1.07 9.05 -36.66
CA PHE A 215 0.22 8.78 -36.00
C PHE A 215 0.65 7.32 -36.16
N ASN A 216 1.94 7.07 -36.07
CA ASN A 216 2.45 5.77 -35.72
C ASN A 216 2.18 5.53 -34.24
N VAL A 217 1.78 4.32 -33.87
CA VAL A 217 1.69 3.89 -32.47
C VAL A 217 2.73 2.81 -32.24
N VAL A 218 3.51 2.96 -31.19
CA VAL A 218 4.52 2.00 -30.76
C VAL A 218 4.28 1.67 -29.30
N LEU A 219 3.99 0.41 -29.03
CA LEU A 219 3.89 -0.17 -27.71
C LEU A 219 5.27 -0.71 -27.33
N THR A 220 5.71 -0.52 -26.08
CA THR A 220 6.91 -1.24 -25.60
C THR A 220 6.65 -2.74 -25.55
N ASP A 221 7.72 -3.51 -25.70
CA ASP A 221 7.64 -4.95 -25.46
C ASP A 221 7.23 -5.26 -24.01
N PRO A 222 6.69 -6.45 -23.73
CA PRO A 222 6.44 -6.89 -22.36
C PRO A 222 7.70 -6.75 -21.50
N THR A 223 7.51 -6.60 -20.18
CA THR A 223 8.63 -6.47 -19.24
C THR A 223 9.63 -7.62 -19.41
N SER A 224 10.90 -7.26 -19.46
CA SER A 224 12.04 -8.18 -19.61
C SER A 224 13.09 -7.91 -18.52
N GLU A 225 14.10 -8.77 -18.40
CA GLU A 225 15.25 -8.55 -17.50
C GLU A 225 15.94 -7.21 -17.76
N GLU A 226 16.03 -6.81 -19.05
CA GLU A 226 16.61 -5.51 -19.41
C GLU A 226 15.72 -4.36 -18.93
N THR A 227 14.39 -4.48 -19.03
CA THR A 227 13.45 -3.50 -18.48
C THR A 227 13.63 -3.37 -16.97
N ILE A 228 13.78 -4.48 -16.25
CA ILE A 228 14.02 -4.51 -14.80
C ILE A 228 15.33 -3.80 -14.47
N ARG A 229 16.42 -4.17 -15.15
CA ARG A 229 17.74 -3.57 -14.95
C ARG A 229 17.74 -2.06 -15.16
N LEU A 230 17.13 -1.59 -16.25
CA LEU A 230 16.97 -0.15 -16.52
C LEU A 230 16.14 0.53 -15.43
N SER A 231 15.06 -0.12 -15.00
CA SER A 231 14.20 0.43 -13.95
C SER A 231 14.95 0.58 -12.63
N GLN A 232 15.74 -0.41 -12.22
CA GLN A 232 16.54 -0.36 -11.00
C GLN A 232 17.61 0.73 -11.05
N GLN A 233 18.22 0.95 -12.21
CA GLN A 233 19.25 1.98 -12.39
C GLN A 233 18.70 3.41 -12.41
N LEU A 234 17.47 3.59 -12.90
CA LEU A 234 16.89 4.91 -13.15
C LEU A 234 15.91 5.36 -12.06
N ALA A 235 15.39 4.43 -11.27
CA ALA A 235 14.43 4.76 -10.21
C ALA A 235 15.09 5.62 -9.12
N GLN A 236 14.49 6.78 -8.85
CA GLN A 236 14.98 7.73 -7.85
C GLN A 236 14.45 7.43 -6.43
N SER A 237 13.41 6.61 -6.32
CA SER A 237 12.75 6.28 -5.06
C SER A 237 12.19 4.86 -5.10
N GLU A 238 12.13 4.22 -3.93
CA GLU A 238 11.49 2.92 -3.78
C GLU A 238 9.97 3.06 -3.86
N THR A 239 9.42 2.64 -5.00
CA THR A 239 7.97 2.61 -5.26
C THR A 239 7.45 1.17 -5.28
N CYS A 240 6.14 0.98 -5.47
CA CYS A 240 5.65 -0.36 -5.77
C CYS A 240 6.24 -0.87 -7.09
N TYR A 241 6.49 -2.17 -7.18
CA TYR A 241 7.21 -2.79 -8.28
C TYR A 241 6.66 -2.44 -9.68
N PRO A 242 5.33 -2.48 -9.95
CA PRO A 242 4.80 -2.07 -11.26
C PRO A 242 5.08 -0.61 -11.63
N VAL A 243 5.18 0.29 -10.65
CA VAL A 243 5.51 1.70 -10.90
C VAL A 243 7.00 1.87 -11.18
N LYS A 244 7.86 1.12 -10.48
CA LYS A 244 9.31 1.11 -10.76
C LYS A 244 9.58 0.70 -12.22
N LEU A 245 8.85 -0.27 -12.75
CA LEU A 245 9.01 -0.73 -14.13
C LEU A 245 8.70 0.34 -15.21
N ILE A 246 7.95 1.39 -14.87
CA ILE A 246 7.68 2.49 -15.81
C ILE A 246 8.97 3.16 -16.28
N TYR A 247 9.98 3.28 -15.41
CA TYR A 247 11.26 3.89 -15.79
C TYR A 247 11.92 3.16 -16.98
N GLY A 248 12.00 1.83 -16.91
CA GLY A 248 12.59 1.01 -17.98
C GLY A 248 11.78 1.09 -19.27
N HIS A 249 10.44 0.99 -19.20
CA HIS A 249 9.60 1.12 -20.37
C HIS A 249 9.67 2.50 -21.01
N MET A 250 9.70 3.58 -20.22
CA MET A 250 9.87 4.92 -20.77
C MET A 250 11.25 5.12 -21.38
N GLN A 251 12.31 4.56 -20.76
CA GLN A 251 13.67 4.63 -21.33
C GLN A 251 13.73 3.92 -22.70
N GLN A 252 13.09 2.76 -22.84
CA GLN A 252 12.99 2.07 -24.14
C GLN A 252 12.35 2.95 -25.23
N LEU A 253 11.31 3.72 -24.89
CA LEU A 253 10.69 4.66 -25.84
C LEU A 253 11.59 5.85 -26.16
N ILE A 254 12.36 6.34 -25.18
CA ILE A 254 13.36 7.38 -25.38
C ILE A 254 14.42 6.90 -26.38
N ASP A 255 14.94 5.69 -26.19
CA ASP A 255 15.96 5.09 -27.08
C ASP A 255 15.43 4.86 -28.50
N GLN A 256 14.13 4.59 -28.61
CA GLN A 256 13.42 4.48 -29.89
C GLN A 256 13.13 5.83 -30.55
N LYS A 257 13.47 6.96 -29.91
CA LYS A 257 13.31 8.34 -30.42
C LYS A 257 11.88 8.62 -30.90
N VAL A 258 10.90 8.33 -30.04
CA VAL A 258 9.49 8.68 -30.30
C VAL A 258 9.29 10.18 -30.16
N ASP A 259 8.28 10.75 -30.84
CA ASP A 259 7.97 12.17 -30.72
C ASP A 259 7.14 12.48 -29.47
N TYR A 260 6.28 11.53 -29.09
CA TYR A 260 5.38 11.66 -27.95
C TYR A 260 5.41 10.37 -27.12
N ILE A 261 5.23 10.49 -25.79
CA ILE A 261 4.93 9.36 -24.90
C ILE A 261 3.53 9.57 -24.33
N PHE A 262 2.64 8.59 -24.55
CA PHE A 262 1.28 8.59 -23.99
C PHE A 262 1.19 7.72 -22.76
N LEU A 263 1.01 8.34 -21.60
CA LEU A 263 0.75 7.67 -20.34
C LEU A 263 -0.27 8.50 -19.53
N PRO A 264 -1.55 8.11 -19.52
CA PRO A 264 -2.58 8.90 -18.83
C PRO A 264 -2.38 8.88 -17.32
N THR A 265 -2.70 9.99 -16.69
CA THR A 265 -2.85 10.10 -15.24
C THR A 265 -4.24 9.62 -14.87
N ILE A 266 -4.35 8.68 -13.96
CA ILE A 266 -5.65 8.15 -13.50
C ILE A 266 -5.98 8.77 -12.16
N HIS A 267 -6.86 9.75 -12.16
CA HIS A 267 -7.34 10.41 -10.97
C HIS A 267 -8.46 9.61 -10.32
N THR A 268 -9.57 9.42 -11.04
CA THR A 268 -10.65 8.55 -10.63
C THR A 268 -10.97 7.49 -11.68
N MET A 269 -11.58 6.40 -11.23
CA MET A 269 -12.07 5.35 -12.10
C MET A 269 -13.52 5.04 -11.74
N LYS A 270 -14.34 4.70 -12.73
CA LYS A 270 -15.71 4.31 -12.48
C LYS A 270 -15.83 2.80 -12.26
N HIS A 271 -16.51 2.40 -11.19
CA HIS A 271 -17.07 1.07 -11.04
C HIS A 271 -18.54 1.15 -11.44
N GLU A 272 -18.98 0.37 -12.44
CA GLU A 272 -20.27 0.58 -13.12
C GLU A 272 -21.49 0.51 -12.20
N LYS A 273 -21.45 -0.35 -11.18
CA LYS A 273 -22.56 -0.61 -10.27
C LYS A 273 -22.36 -0.08 -8.85
N SER A 274 -21.13 0.33 -8.51
CA SER A 274 -20.82 0.78 -7.15
C SER A 274 -21.51 2.10 -6.82
N ARG A 275 -22.09 2.16 -5.62
CA ARG A 275 -22.60 3.39 -4.99
C ARG A 275 -21.50 4.17 -4.25
N VAL A 276 -20.31 3.61 -4.11
CA VAL A 276 -19.16 4.33 -3.54
C VAL A 276 -18.86 5.52 -4.44
N LYS A 277 -18.82 6.70 -3.83
CA LYS A 277 -18.46 7.95 -4.51
C LYS A 277 -16.94 8.13 -4.50
N HIS A 278 -16.42 8.83 -5.51
CA HIS A 278 -14.99 9.19 -5.58
C HIS A 278 -14.06 7.97 -5.60
N ASN A 279 -14.12 7.19 -6.68
CA ASN A 279 -13.31 6.00 -6.86
C ASN A 279 -11.90 6.38 -7.33
N TYR A 280 -11.01 6.66 -6.40
CA TYR A 280 -9.67 7.16 -6.68
C TYR A 280 -8.71 6.10 -7.23
N GLY A 281 -7.92 6.49 -8.21
CA GLY A 281 -6.67 5.79 -8.51
C GLY A 281 -5.73 5.87 -7.29
N CYS A 282 -4.85 4.88 -7.11
CA CYS A 282 -3.85 4.98 -6.06
C CYS A 282 -2.94 6.19 -6.31
N VAL A 283 -2.27 6.66 -5.27
CA VAL A 283 -1.43 7.86 -5.32
C VAL A 283 -0.38 7.82 -6.46
N TYR A 284 0.19 6.66 -6.77
CA TYR A 284 1.10 6.52 -7.90
C TYR A 284 0.41 6.64 -9.26
N MET A 285 -0.79 6.10 -9.42
CA MET A 285 -1.54 6.24 -10.68
C MET A 285 -1.91 7.70 -10.97
N GLN A 286 -2.03 8.52 -9.92
CA GLN A 286 -2.31 9.95 -10.04
C GLN A 286 -1.05 10.78 -10.37
N THR A 287 0.15 10.29 -10.12
CA THR A 287 1.36 11.13 -10.17
C THR A 287 2.52 10.55 -10.99
N ALA A 288 2.61 9.23 -11.15
CA ALA A 288 3.79 8.56 -11.71
C ALA A 288 4.17 9.07 -13.12
N ALA A 289 3.19 9.28 -14.01
CA ALA A 289 3.47 9.71 -15.39
C ALA A 289 4.32 10.99 -15.43
N ALA A 290 3.87 12.03 -14.73
CA ALA A 290 4.57 13.32 -14.71
C ALA A 290 5.87 13.27 -13.90
N SER A 291 5.89 12.53 -12.77
CA SER A 291 7.08 12.41 -11.93
C SER A 291 8.21 11.67 -12.64
N ILE A 292 7.91 10.56 -13.28
CA ILE A 292 8.92 9.76 -13.99
C ILE A 292 9.39 10.46 -15.27
N ALA A 293 8.48 11.12 -16.00
CA ALA A 293 8.86 11.93 -17.16
C ALA A 293 9.84 13.06 -16.79
N LYS A 294 9.61 13.72 -15.64
CA LYS A 294 10.54 14.73 -15.09
C LYS A 294 11.87 14.08 -14.69
N ALA A 295 11.84 12.94 -13.98
CA ALA A 295 13.05 12.24 -13.54
C ALA A 295 13.93 11.77 -14.70
N LEU A 296 13.31 11.37 -15.83
CA LEU A 296 14.01 10.96 -17.04
C LEU A 296 14.35 12.14 -17.97
N ASP A 297 13.94 13.35 -17.62
CA ASP A 297 14.16 14.57 -18.40
C ASP A 297 13.81 14.40 -19.89
N ILE A 298 12.60 13.90 -20.17
CA ILE A 298 12.18 13.57 -21.54
C ILE A 298 12.03 14.81 -22.41
N GLU A 299 11.75 15.96 -21.80
CA GLU A 299 11.54 17.23 -22.50
C GLU A 299 12.84 17.73 -23.16
N SER A 300 13.99 17.67 -22.46
CA SER A 300 15.30 18.00 -23.01
C SER A 300 15.70 17.08 -24.17
N LYS A 301 15.13 15.87 -24.23
CA LYS A 301 15.33 14.90 -25.31
C LYS A 301 14.38 15.12 -26.50
N GLY A 302 13.59 16.20 -26.47
CA GLY A 302 12.64 16.56 -27.54
C GLY A 302 11.37 15.73 -27.57
N ILE A 303 11.07 15.00 -26.49
CA ILE A 303 9.88 14.14 -26.37
C ILE A 303 8.80 14.86 -25.54
N THR A 304 7.58 14.88 -26.05
CA THR A 304 6.45 15.49 -25.32
C THR A 304 5.62 14.43 -24.62
N LEU A 305 5.41 14.59 -23.29
CA LEU A 305 4.49 13.74 -22.53
C LEU A 305 3.03 14.09 -22.87
N LEU A 306 2.24 13.09 -23.23
CA LEU A 306 0.79 13.17 -23.39
C LEU A 306 0.17 12.44 -22.19
N SER A 307 -0.12 13.17 -21.13
CA SER A 307 -0.69 12.63 -19.89
C SER A 307 -2.03 13.29 -19.56
N PRO A 308 -3.11 12.96 -20.32
CA PRO A 308 -4.43 13.46 -20.00
C PRO A 308 -4.88 12.90 -18.65
N VAL A 309 -5.55 13.72 -17.84
CA VAL A 309 -6.11 13.29 -16.55
C VAL A 309 -7.44 12.59 -16.78
N PHE A 310 -7.53 11.32 -16.42
CA PHE A 310 -8.76 10.54 -16.51
C PHE A 310 -9.51 10.61 -15.18
N ASP A 311 -10.65 11.30 -15.25
CA ASP A 311 -11.53 11.56 -14.13
C ASP A 311 -12.91 10.94 -14.42
N LEU A 312 -12.98 9.60 -14.33
CA LEU A 312 -14.12 8.83 -14.85
C LEU A 312 -15.35 8.89 -13.94
N ASP A 313 -15.21 9.22 -12.66
CA ASP A 313 -16.35 9.41 -11.75
C ASP A 313 -17.16 10.66 -12.11
N PHE A 314 -16.52 11.67 -12.68
CA PHE A 314 -17.19 12.88 -13.17
C PHE A 314 -17.83 12.70 -14.56
N GLY A 315 -17.88 11.47 -15.03
CA GLY A 315 -18.56 11.08 -16.25
C GLY A 315 -17.66 11.00 -17.48
N GLN A 316 -18.25 10.51 -18.58
CA GLN A 316 -17.54 10.33 -19.84
C GLN A 316 -17.11 11.68 -20.44
N GLU A 317 -17.78 12.76 -20.08
CA GLU A 317 -17.46 14.12 -20.55
C GLU A 317 -16.12 14.62 -20.02
N ALA A 318 -15.77 14.30 -18.77
CA ALA A 318 -14.48 14.68 -18.17
C ALA A 318 -13.31 14.01 -18.92
N MET A 319 -13.39 12.71 -19.15
CA MET A 319 -12.39 11.98 -19.95
C MET A 319 -12.35 12.51 -21.40
N ALA A 320 -13.50 12.74 -22.00
CA ALA A 320 -13.56 13.30 -23.35
C ALA A 320 -12.90 14.67 -23.41
N SER A 321 -13.15 15.55 -22.46
CA SER A 321 -12.52 16.86 -22.35
C SER A 321 -11.00 16.75 -22.24
N ALA A 322 -10.49 15.85 -21.39
CA ALA A 322 -9.06 15.61 -21.22
C ALA A 322 -8.39 15.13 -22.53
N MET A 323 -9.00 14.18 -23.22
CA MET A 323 -8.50 13.68 -24.50
C MET A 323 -8.59 14.74 -25.61
N LEU A 324 -9.66 15.53 -25.65
CA LEU A 324 -9.80 16.63 -26.59
C LEU A 324 -8.81 17.78 -26.29
N GLY A 325 -8.34 17.91 -25.06
CA GLY A 325 -7.26 18.83 -24.69
C GLY A 325 -5.95 18.54 -25.42
N LEU A 326 -5.70 17.29 -25.79
CA LEU A 326 -4.52 16.91 -26.57
C LEU A 326 -4.51 17.54 -27.97
N SER A 327 -5.66 17.99 -28.50
CA SER A 327 -5.77 18.63 -29.82
C SER A 327 -4.79 19.78 -30.02
N LYS A 328 -4.58 20.61 -28.99
CA LYS A 328 -3.65 21.75 -29.03
C LYS A 328 -2.19 21.27 -29.08
N ILE A 329 -1.84 20.25 -28.29
CA ILE A 329 -0.47 19.71 -28.24
C ILE A 329 -0.13 18.99 -29.55
N LEU A 330 -1.09 18.24 -30.09
CA LEU A 330 -0.93 17.47 -31.33
C LEU A 330 -1.04 18.33 -32.60
N GLY A 331 -1.53 19.55 -32.47
CA GLY A 331 -1.79 20.45 -33.64
C GLY A 331 -2.94 19.97 -34.51
N ILE A 332 -3.91 19.19 -33.95
CA ILE A 332 -5.04 18.58 -34.69
C ILE A 332 -6.34 19.25 -34.26
N PRO A 333 -7.23 19.64 -35.19
CA PRO A 333 -8.50 20.25 -34.82
C PRO A 333 -9.40 19.34 -34.00
N LYS A 334 -10.08 19.89 -32.97
CA LYS A 334 -10.94 19.18 -32.04
C LYS A 334 -11.94 18.18 -32.66
N PRO A 335 -12.62 18.49 -33.81
CA PRO A 335 -13.55 17.55 -34.41
C PRO A 335 -12.92 16.22 -34.84
N PHE A 336 -11.66 16.25 -35.31
CA PHE A 336 -10.94 15.01 -35.67
C PHE A 336 -10.58 14.22 -34.42
N CYS A 337 -10.14 14.88 -33.36
CA CYS A 337 -9.89 14.26 -32.07
C CYS A 337 -11.17 13.65 -31.48
N ALA A 338 -12.32 14.31 -31.61
CA ALA A 338 -13.60 13.77 -31.14
C ALA A 338 -14.00 12.49 -31.90
N LYS A 339 -13.82 12.47 -33.24
CA LYS A 339 -14.07 11.25 -34.05
C LYS A 339 -13.12 10.11 -33.65
N ALA A 340 -11.85 10.42 -33.46
CA ALA A 340 -10.84 9.43 -33.02
C ALA A 340 -11.15 8.89 -31.63
N LEU A 341 -11.63 9.74 -30.71
CA LEU A 341 -12.03 9.33 -29.37
C LEU A 341 -13.23 8.35 -29.39
N LEU A 342 -14.22 8.59 -30.26
CA LEU A 342 -15.32 7.65 -30.44
C LEU A 342 -14.81 6.28 -30.89
N SER A 343 -13.88 6.23 -31.84
CA SER A 343 -13.24 4.98 -32.28
C SER A 343 -12.52 4.28 -31.13
N GLY A 344 -11.79 5.02 -30.30
CA GLY A 344 -11.11 4.53 -29.12
C GLY A 344 -12.08 3.96 -28.06
N ALA A 345 -13.15 4.69 -27.75
CA ALA A 345 -14.17 4.24 -26.81
C ALA A 345 -14.86 2.94 -27.27
N MET A 346 -15.16 2.82 -28.57
CA MET A 346 -15.72 1.62 -29.16
C MET A 346 -14.74 0.43 -29.08
N ALA A 347 -13.43 0.68 -29.25
CA ALA A 347 -12.43 -0.38 -29.14
C ALA A 347 -12.36 -0.98 -27.73
N VAL A 348 -12.32 -0.13 -26.68
CA VAL A 348 -12.35 -0.61 -25.29
C VAL A 348 -13.64 -1.38 -24.98
N ARG A 349 -14.79 -0.87 -25.41
CA ARG A 349 -16.07 -1.56 -25.19
C ARG A 349 -16.11 -2.94 -25.84
N ARG A 350 -15.61 -3.06 -27.09
CA ARG A 350 -15.52 -4.35 -27.77
C ARG A 350 -14.64 -5.33 -27.03
N HIS A 351 -13.46 -4.88 -26.61
CA HIS A 351 -12.53 -5.70 -25.83
C HIS A 351 -13.19 -6.21 -24.55
N THR A 352 -13.72 -5.32 -23.70
CA THR A 352 -14.36 -5.68 -22.42
C THR A 352 -15.52 -6.67 -22.64
N ALA A 353 -16.42 -6.37 -23.57
CA ALA A 353 -17.57 -7.25 -23.86
C ALA A 353 -17.16 -8.61 -24.40
N ALA A 354 -16.07 -8.69 -25.18
CA ALA A 354 -15.57 -9.95 -25.69
C ALA A 354 -14.99 -10.84 -24.59
N VAL A 355 -14.19 -10.27 -23.66
CA VAL A 355 -13.61 -11.00 -22.52
C VAL A 355 -14.72 -11.51 -21.58
N GLU A 356 -15.69 -10.69 -21.27
CA GLU A 356 -16.84 -11.10 -20.44
C GLU A 356 -17.66 -12.21 -21.10
N LYS A 357 -17.89 -12.12 -22.41
CA LYS A 357 -18.60 -13.16 -23.17
C LYS A 357 -17.86 -14.49 -23.11
N GLN A 358 -16.53 -14.46 -23.21
CA GLN A 358 -15.69 -15.64 -23.06
C GLN A 358 -15.86 -16.28 -21.69
N GLY A 359 -15.76 -15.47 -20.61
CA GLY A 359 -15.94 -15.94 -19.24
C GLY A 359 -17.30 -16.59 -19.03
N LYS A 360 -18.38 -15.94 -19.47
CA LYS A 360 -19.75 -16.48 -19.38
C LYS A 360 -19.90 -17.80 -20.14
N ALA A 361 -19.30 -17.90 -21.33
CA ALA A 361 -19.34 -19.13 -22.13
C ALA A 361 -18.60 -20.27 -21.41
N LEU A 362 -17.43 -20.01 -20.82
CA LEU A 362 -16.68 -21.02 -20.08
C LEU A 362 -17.47 -21.49 -18.85
N LEU A 363 -17.96 -20.57 -18.03
CA LEU A 363 -18.71 -20.88 -16.81
C LEU A 363 -19.96 -21.73 -17.09
N ALA A 364 -20.66 -21.49 -18.21
CA ALA A 364 -21.83 -22.26 -18.63
C ALA A 364 -21.52 -23.69 -19.04
N THR A 365 -20.27 -24.06 -19.30
CA THR A 365 -19.84 -25.37 -19.76
C THR A 365 -19.13 -26.19 -18.68
N LEU A 366 -19.00 -25.66 -17.47
CA LEU A 366 -18.29 -26.35 -16.40
C LEU A 366 -19.02 -27.61 -15.93
N ARG A 367 -18.26 -28.68 -15.75
CA ARG A 367 -18.70 -29.91 -15.10
C ARG A 367 -18.52 -29.78 -13.57
N PRO A 368 -19.23 -30.55 -12.75
CA PRO A 368 -19.09 -30.50 -11.29
C PRO A 368 -17.67 -30.72 -10.79
N ASP A 369 -16.87 -31.53 -11.48
CA ASP A 369 -15.49 -31.88 -11.14
C ASP A 369 -14.44 -30.93 -11.73
N ASP A 370 -14.83 -30.02 -12.60
CA ASP A 370 -13.92 -29.03 -13.18
C ASP A 370 -13.40 -28.07 -12.07
N LYS A 371 -12.11 -27.77 -12.14
CA LYS A 371 -11.46 -26.76 -11.27
C LYS A 371 -10.92 -25.65 -12.14
N VAL A 372 -11.43 -24.46 -11.91
CA VAL A 372 -11.04 -23.24 -12.64
C VAL A 372 -10.26 -22.33 -11.70
N LEU A 373 -9.06 -21.98 -12.09
CA LEU A 373 -8.22 -21.06 -11.36
C LEU A 373 -8.46 -19.65 -11.84
N VAL A 374 -8.85 -18.78 -10.93
CA VAL A 374 -9.12 -17.37 -11.22
C VAL A 374 -7.92 -16.55 -10.79
N LEU A 375 -7.22 -15.98 -11.77
CA LEU A 375 -6.12 -15.05 -11.50
C LEU A 375 -6.70 -13.71 -11.01
N ILE A 376 -6.54 -13.43 -9.76
CA ILE A 376 -6.94 -12.20 -9.11
C ILE A 376 -5.74 -11.26 -9.07
N THR A 377 -5.76 -10.25 -9.90
CA THR A 377 -4.72 -9.22 -9.97
C THR A 377 -5.25 -8.01 -10.74
N ARG A 378 -4.45 -6.97 -10.85
CA ARG A 378 -4.76 -5.85 -11.73
C ARG A 378 -4.46 -6.19 -13.19
N ASN A 379 -5.00 -5.41 -14.13
CA ASN A 379 -4.88 -5.70 -15.56
C ASN A 379 -3.43 -5.99 -16.02
N TYR A 380 -2.45 -5.24 -15.52
CA TYR A 380 -1.04 -5.45 -15.87
C TYR A 380 -0.48 -6.79 -15.38
N GLY A 381 -0.91 -7.28 -14.23
CA GLY A 381 -0.52 -8.59 -13.73
C GLY A 381 -1.18 -9.78 -14.46
N VAL A 382 -2.07 -9.52 -15.42
CA VAL A 382 -2.65 -10.56 -16.27
C VAL A 382 -1.73 -10.94 -17.43
N SER A 383 -1.25 -9.94 -18.15
CA SER A 383 -0.55 -10.13 -19.44
C SER A 383 0.95 -9.84 -19.37
N ASP A 384 1.45 -9.24 -18.30
CA ASP A 384 2.88 -9.01 -18.13
C ASP A 384 3.57 -10.25 -17.52
N PRO A 385 4.52 -10.91 -18.23
CA PRO A 385 5.13 -12.16 -17.79
C PRO A 385 5.96 -12.05 -16.53
N ILE A 386 6.48 -10.87 -16.22
CA ILE A 386 7.24 -10.62 -14.97
C ILE A 386 6.26 -10.39 -13.83
N LEU A 387 5.24 -9.55 -14.03
CA LEU A 387 4.27 -9.23 -13.00
C LEU A 387 3.28 -10.38 -12.69
N ASN A 388 3.18 -11.38 -13.56
CA ASN A 388 2.45 -12.62 -13.27
C ASN A 388 3.37 -13.82 -12.95
N MET A 389 4.71 -13.63 -13.02
CA MET A 389 5.72 -14.65 -12.70
C MET A 389 5.58 -15.94 -13.51
N GLY A 390 5.01 -15.90 -14.73
CA GLY A 390 4.73 -17.07 -15.54
C GLY A 390 3.71 -18.04 -14.93
N ILE A 391 2.96 -17.58 -13.90
CA ILE A 391 1.99 -18.42 -13.18
C ILE A 391 0.85 -18.91 -14.09
N PRO A 392 0.25 -18.08 -14.97
CA PRO A 392 -0.79 -18.56 -15.87
C PRO A 392 -0.33 -19.71 -16.75
N GLU A 393 0.85 -19.58 -17.37
CA GLU A 393 1.46 -20.61 -18.22
C GLU A 393 1.68 -21.89 -17.45
N LEU A 394 2.26 -21.79 -16.24
CA LEU A 394 2.52 -22.94 -15.37
C LEU A 394 1.21 -23.69 -15.01
N LEU A 395 0.13 -22.98 -14.71
CA LEU A 395 -1.16 -23.57 -14.39
C LEU A 395 -1.81 -24.22 -15.61
N LEU A 396 -1.72 -23.57 -16.78
CA LEU A 396 -2.23 -24.08 -18.05
C LEU A 396 -1.48 -25.36 -18.47
N GLU A 397 -0.15 -25.39 -18.37
CA GLU A 397 0.68 -26.57 -18.66
C GLU A 397 0.32 -27.76 -17.77
N ARG A 398 -0.19 -27.53 -16.56
CA ARG A 398 -0.70 -28.59 -15.68
C ARG A 398 -2.15 -28.98 -15.98
N GLY A 399 -2.72 -28.48 -17.08
CA GLY A 399 -4.04 -28.84 -17.57
C GLY A 399 -5.21 -28.16 -16.88
N TYR A 400 -4.97 -27.15 -16.04
CA TYR A 400 -6.04 -26.39 -15.38
C TYR A 400 -6.63 -25.34 -16.35
N LYS A 401 -7.91 -25.06 -16.16
CA LYS A 401 -8.57 -23.92 -16.80
C LYS A 401 -8.20 -22.67 -16.00
N VAL A 402 -7.68 -21.63 -16.65
CA VAL A 402 -7.30 -20.36 -16.04
C VAL A 402 -8.14 -19.24 -16.64
N ILE A 403 -8.74 -18.45 -15.78
CA ILE A 403 -9.44 -17.20 -16.16
C ILE A 403 -8.93 -16.04 -15.31
N THR A 404 -9.24 -14.84 -15.73
CA THR A 404 -8.89 -13.62 -14.99
C THR A 404 -10.13 -13.03 -14.35
N LEU A 405 -9.91 -12.08 -13.44
CA LEU A 405 -11.00 -11.32 -12.82
C LEU A 405 -11.92 -10.64 -13.85
N SER A 406 -11.38 -10.24 -15.02
CA SER A 406 -12.16 -9.63 -16.11
C SER A 406 -13.13 -10.57 -16.81
N HIS A 407 -12.98 -11.88 -16.65
CA HIS A 407 -13.93 -12.89 -17.17
C HIS A 407 -15.14 -13.08 -16.24
N LEU A 408 -15.05 -12.61 -14.98
CA LEU A 408 -16.14 -12.71 -14.01
C LEU A 408 -17.01 -11.45 -14.04
N PRO A 409 -18.30 -11.56 -13.73
CA PRO A 409 -19.21 -10.40 -13.66
C PRO A 409 -19.03 -9.61 -12.35
N GLY A 410 -17.81 -9.51 -11.81
CA GLY A 410 -17.52 -8.84 -10.54
C GLY A 410 -17.98 -7.38 -10.50
N HIS A 411 -17.90 -6.67 -11.62
CA HIS A 411 -18.40 -5.30 -11.77
C HIS A 411 -19.94 -5.19 -11.69
N ALA A 412 -20.67 -6.29 -11.75
CA ALA A 412 -22.10 -6.30 -11.57
C ALA A 412 -22.54 -6.30 -10.09
N LEU A 413 -21.63 -6.61 -9.16
CA LEU A 413 -21.90 -6.57 -7.72
C LEU A 413 -21.63 -5.18 -7.15
N ASP A 414 -22.62 -4.59 -6.49
CA ASP A 414 -22.41 -3.42 -5.65
C ASP A 414 -22.12 -3.87 -4.21
N ILE A 415 -20.89 -3.74 -3.78
CA ILE A 415 -20.43 -4.10 -2.43
C ILE A 415 -20.35 -2.90 -1.49
N ALA A 416 -20.91 -1.75 -1.87
CA ALA A 416 -20.79 -0.50 -1.12
C ALA A 416 -21.37 -0.60 0.31
N ASP A 417 -22.44 -1.36 0.53
CA ASP A 417 -23.04 -1.51 1.86
C ASP A 417 -22.12 -2.28 2.84
N GLU A 418 -21.24 -3.13 2.32
CA GLU A 418 -20.27 -3.86 3.12
C GLU A 418 -18.93 -3.14 3.20
N TYR A 419 -18.59 -2.38 2.16
CA TYR A 419 -17.31 -1.68 2.01
C TYR A 419 -17.55 -0.23 1.55
N GLU A 420 -18.29 0.55 2.33
CA GLU A 420 -18.74 1.90 1.97
C GLU A 420 -17.61 2.88 1.66
N ASN A 421 -16.43 2.68 2.24
CA ASN A 421 -15.26 3.53 2.09
C ASN A 421 -14.13 2.88 1.28
N LEU A 422 -14.43 1.85 0.50
CA LEU A 422 -13.44 1.24 -0.37
C LEU A 422 -13.33 2.03 -1.68
N TYR A 423 -12.58 3.09 -1.65
CA TYR A 423 -12.42 4.03 -2.78
C TYR A 423 -11.56 3.51 -3.93
N TYR A 424 -10.97 2.32 -3.80
CA TYR A 424 -10.18 1.72 -4.88
C TYR A 424 -11.06 0.88 -5.80
N PRO A 425 -11.28 1.28 -7.07
CA PRO A 425 -12.12 0.50 -7.99
C PRO A 425 -11.58 -0.91 -8.23
N PHE A 426 -10.27 -1.06 -8.27
CA PHE A 426 -9.64 -2.38 -8.31
C PHE A 426 -9.89 -3.20 -7.06
N GLY A 427 -9.86 -2.56 -5.89
CA GLY A 427 -10.20 -3.21 -4.63
C GLY A 427 -11.63 -3.71 -4.62
N GLN A 428 -12.57 -2.91 -5.13
CA GLN A 428 -13.96 -3.31 -5.27
C GLN A 428 -14.10 -4.52 -6.21
N HIS A 429 -13.41 -4.52 -7.37
CA HIS A 429 -13.39 -5.66 -8.29
C HIS A 429 -12.78 -6.92 -7.65
N ILE A 430 -11.66 -6.77 -6.94
CA ILE A 430 -10.98 -7.87 -6.24
C ILE A 430 -11.90 -8.50 -5.21
N LEU A 431 -12.55 -7.69 -4.36
CA LEU A 431 -13.45 -8.21 -3.31
C LEU A 431 -14.76 -8.77 -3.90
N SER A 432 -15.32 -8.12 -4.92
CA SER A 432 -16.45 -8.68 -5.66
C SER A 432 -16.11 -10.03 -6.29
N GLY A 433 -14.94 -10.13 -6.90
CA GLY A 433 -14.42 -11.40 -7.43
C GLY A 433 -14.21 -12.45 -6.35
N ALA A 434 -13.67 -12.06 -5.18
CA ALA A 434 -13.52 -12.97 -4.04
C ALA A 434 -14.86 -13.53 -3.58
N LYS A 435 -15.90 -12.69 -3.47
CA LYS A 435 -17.27 -13.13 -3.14
C LYS A 435 -17.81 -14.13 -4.13
N LEU A 436 -17.69 -13.85 -5.43
CA LEU A 436 -18.12 -14.77 -6.49
C LEU A 436 -17.39 -16.11 -6.39
N ILE A 437 -16.07 -16.10 -6.21
CA ILE A 437 -15.24 -17.30 -6.10
C ILE A 437 -15.60 -18.06 -4.83
N ALA A 438 -15.77 -17.40 -3.71
CA ALA A 438 -16.09 -18.05 -2.43
C ALA A 438 -17.39 -18.85 -2.51
N HIS A 439 -18.38 -18.37 -3.27
CA HIS A 439 -19.68 -19.01 -3.42
C HIS A 439 -19.76 -20.03 -4.58
N HIS A 440 -18.82 -19.99 -5.54
CA HIS A 440 -18.87 -20.92 -6.68
C HIS A 440 -17.96 -22.14 -6.44
N PRO A 441 -18.49 -23.39 -6.46
CA PRO A 441 -17.72 -24.57 -6.07
C PRO A 441 -16.51 -24.84 -6.96
N ASN A 442 -16.60 -24.55 -8.25
CA ASN A 442 -15.53 -24.84 -9.23
C ASN A 442 -14.43 -23.75 -9.27
N LEU A 443 -14.66 -22.55 -8.69
CA LEU A 443 -13.72 -21.43 -8.80
C LEU A 443 -12.76 -21.38 -7.60
N TYR A 444 -11.47 -21.19 -7.85
CA TYR A 444 -10.43 -21.07 -6.84
C TYR A 444 -9.51 -19.90 -7.17
N ALA A 445 -9.22 -19.07 -6.20
CA ALA A 445 -8.43 -17.86 -6.43
C ALA A 445 -6.92 -18.12 -6.37
N VAL A 446 -6.21 -17.53 -7.33
CA VAL A 446 -4.77 -17.28 -7.29
C VAL A 446 -4.60 -15.77 -7.25
N TYR A 447 -4.34 -15.23 -6.06
CA TYR A 447 -4.27 -13.80 -5.81
C TYR A 447 -2.83 -13.32 -5.86
N LEU A 448 -2.52 -12.48 -6.86
CA LEU A 448 -1.21 -11.85 -7.02
C LEU A 448 -1.28 -10.42 -6.48
N THR A 449 -0.46 -10.16 -5.48
CA THR A 449 -0.26 -8.82 -4.89
C THR A 449 1.10 -8.29 -5.29
N ASN A 450 1.27 -6.97 -5.30
CA ASN A 450 2.55 -6.38 -5.65
C ASN A 450 3.23 -5.82 -4.40
N HIS A 451 4.55 -6.01 -4.35
CA HIS A 451 5.37 -5.42 -3.29
C HIS A 451 5.28 -3.89 -3.33
N GLY A 452 5.25 -3.26 -2.14
CA GLY A 452 5.14 -1.81 -2.01
C GLY A 452 3.77 -1.22 -2.39
N CYS A 453 2.76 -2.07 -2.66
CA CYS A 453 1.42 -1.61 -2.97
C CYS A 453 0.63 -1.26 -1.69
N GLY A 454 0.46 0.03 -1.40
CA GLY A 454 -0.32 0.50 -0.25
C GLY A 454 -1.74 -0.10 -0.18
N PRO A 455 -2.57 -0.03 -1.24
CA PRO A 455 -3.90 -0.65 -1.23
C PRO A 455 -3.89 -2.15 -0.91
N ASP A 456 -2.95 -2.93 -1.44
CA ASP A 456 -2.91 -4.38 -1.21
C ASP A 456 -2.62 -4.75 0.24
N THR A 457 -1.99 -3.87 1.01
CA THR A 457 -1.76 -4.09 2.45
C THR A 457 -3.09 -4.27 3.18
N MET A 458 -4.10 -3.49 2.83
CA MET A 458 -5.44 -3.56 3.43
C MET A 458 -6.34 -4.59 2.72
N LEU A 459 -6.31 -4.62 1.39
CA LEU A 459 -7.13 -5.55 0.61
C LEU A 459 -6.86 -7.01 0.92
N SER A 460 -5.63 -7.39 1.24
CA SER A 460 -5.27 -8.76 1.60
C SER A 460 -6.03 -9.27 2.84
N HIS A 461 -6.27 -8.42 3.83
CA HIS A 461 -7.06 -8.75 5.01
C HIS A 461 -8.55 -8.97 4.66
N LEU A 462 -9.10 -8.09 3.85
CA LEU A 462 -10.50 -8.14 3.43
C LEU A 462 -10.71 -9.34 2.48
N PHE A 463 -9.79 -9.57 1.56
CA PHE A 463 -9.81 -10.74 0.69
C PHE A 463 -9.81 -12.07 1.47
N LYS A 464 -8.95 -12.16 2.50
CA LYS A 464 -8.90 -13.31 3.41
C LYS A 464 -10.24 -13.52 4.11
N GLN A 465 -10.91 -12.44 4.52
CA GLN A 465 -12.23 -12.50 5.15
C GLN A 465 -13.28 -13.03 4.17
N GLU A 466 -13.31 -12.52 2.94
CA GLU A 466 -14.27 -12.97 1.90
C GLU A 466 -14.08 -14.43 1.51
N MET A 467 -12.85 -14.89 1.42
CA MET A 467 -12.57 -16.28 1.07
C MET A 467 -12.95 -17.27 2.17
N GLY A 468 -13.02 -16.83 3.45
CA GLY A 468 -13.36 -17.70 4.58
C GLY A 468 -12.54 -18.99 4.59
N ASP A 469 -13.23 -20.14 4.60
CA ASP A 469 -12.61 -21.48 4.60
C ASP A 469 -12.26 -21.99 3.19
N LYS A 470 -12.64 -21.25 2.15
CA LYS A 470 -12.32 -21.65 0.78
C LYS A 470 -10.82 -21.47 0.51
N PRO A 471 -10.12 -22.52 0.01
CA PRO A 471 -8.69 -22.40 -0.25
C PRO A 471 -8.42 -21.43 -1.38
N TYR A 472 -7.37 -20.68 -1.22
CA TYR A 472 -6.82 -19.81 -2.24
C TYR A 472 -5.30 -19.74 -2.09
N LEU A 473 -4.62 -19.39 -3.17
CA LEU A 473 -3.20 -19.12 -3.16
C LEU A 473 -2.99 -17.60 -3.27
N GLN A 474 -2.18 -17.03 -2.36
CA GLN A 474 -1.73 -15.65 -2.48
C GLN A 474 -0.22 -15.62 -2.69
N ILE A 475 0.23 -14.90 -3.71
CA ILE A 475 1.64 -14.71 -4.05
C ILE A 475 1.90 -13.21 -4.13
N GLU A 476 2.98 -12.77 -3.51
CA GLU A 476 3.48 -11.42 -3.66
C GLU A 476 4.56 -11.40 -4.73
N VAL A 477 4.42 -10.47 -5.67
CA VAL A 477 5.34 -10.25 -6.77
C VAL A 477 6.26 -9.11 -6.40
N ASP A 478 7.56 -9.37 -6.43
CA ASP A 478 8.63 -8.40 -6.23
C ASP A 478 9.77 -8.64 -7.23
N GLU A 479 10.82 -7.87 -7.14
CA GLU A 479 11.99 -7.96 -8.02
C GLU A 479 12.95 -9.09 -7.67
N HIS A 480 12.74 -9.81 -6.56
CA HIS A 480 13.60 -10.89 -6.04
C HIS A 480 12.91 -12.24 -6.00
N PHE A 481 11.90 -12.46 -6.84
CA PHE A 481 11.18 -13.71 -6.79
C PHE A 481 12.02 -14.92 -7.22
N SER A 482 11.78 -16.04 -6.54
CA SER A 482 12.37 -17.33 -6.89
C SER A 482 11.32 -18.21 -7.57
N ASN A 483 11.56 -18.60 -8.82
CA ASN A 483 10.69 -19.53 -9.56
C ASN A 483 10.45 -20.83 -8.80
N VAL A 484 11.47 -21.36 -8.12
CA VAL A 484 11.36 -22.60 -7.34
C VAL A 484 10.35 -22.47 -6.19
N GLY A 485 10.41 -21.34 -5.48
CA GLY A 485 9.48 -21.07 -4.40
C GLY A 485 8.04 -20.93 -4.86
N VAL A 486 7.81 -20.29 -6.01
CA VAL A 486 6.50 -20.14 -6.62
C VAL A 486 5.96 -21.47 -7.08
N ILE A 487 6.75 -22.25 -7.81
CA ILE A 487 6.36 -23.59 -8.30
C ILE A 487 5.96 -24.48 -7.13
N THR A 488 6.78 -24.58 -6.09
CA THR A 488 6.49 -25.42 -4.93
C THR A 488 5.16 -25.05 -4.26
N ARG A 489 4.84 -23.77 -4.15
CA ARG A 489 3.58 -23.29 -3.56
C ARG A 489 2.38 -23.59 -4.45
N ILE A 490 2.53 -23.42 -5.76
CA ILE A 490 1.49 -23.77 -6.73
C ILE A 490 1.21 -25.27 -6.65
N GLU A 491 2.24 -26.12 -6.70
CA GLU A 491 2.07 -27.58 -6.61
C GLU A 491 1.37 -27.99 -5.31
N ALA A 492 1.80 -27.43 -4.19
CA ALA A 492 1.16 -27.69 -2.92
C ALA A 492 -0.30 -27.25 -2.88
N PHE A 493 -0.62 -26.10 -3.50
CA PHE A 493 -1.99 -25.61 -3.62
C PHE A 493 -2.83 -26.53 -4.51
N LEU A 494 -2.35 -26.87 -5.70
CA LEU A 494 -3.02 -27.77 -6.63
C LEU A 494 -3.28 -29.14 -6.01
N ASN A 495 -2.28 -29.69 -5.32
CA ASN A 495 -2.44 -30.95 -4.58
C ASN A 495 -3.53 -30.86 -3.52
N SER A 496 -3.59 -29.75 -2.77
CA SER A 496 -4.64 -29.55 -1.76
C SER A 496 -6.04 -29.48 -2.39
N LEU A 497 -6.16 -28.93 -3.61
CA LEU A 497 -7.44 -28.90 -4.33
C LEU A 497 -7.86 -30.31 -4.83
N ASN A 498 -6.89 -31.15 -5.22
CA ASN A 498 -7.18 -32.49 -5.75
C ASN A 498 -7.76 -33.44 -4.69
N HIS A 499 -7.50 -33.18 -3.41
CA HIS A 499 -8.02 -33.97 -2.30
C HIS A 499 -9.35 -33.43 -1.72
N ARG A 500 -9.92 -32.36 -2.32
CA ARG A 500 -11.22 -31.84 -1.87
C ARG A 500 -12.39 -32.59 -2.50
N PRO A 501 -13.47 -32.82 -1.72
CA PRO A 501 -14.69 -33.38 -2.26
C PRO A 501 -15.29 -32.42 -3.31
N VAL A 502 -15.96 -33.01 -4.30
CA VAL A 502 -16.67 -32.27 -5.33
C VAL A 502 -17.95 -31.70 -4.73
N GLU A 503 -18.09 -30.38 -4.76
CA GLU A 503 -19.31 -29.67 -4.39
C GLU A 503 -20.17 -29.44 -5.64
N VAL A 504 -21.48 -29.70 -5.52
CA VAL A 504 -22.40 -29.55 -6.66
C VAL A 504 -23.18 -28.24 -6.51
N LEU A 505 -23.23 -27.45 -7.57
CA LEU A 505 -24.04 -26.23 -7.64
C LEU A 505 -25.53 -26.55 -7.41
N PRO A 506 -26.24 -25.71 -6.62
CA PRO A 506 -27.70 -25.74 -6.58
C PRO A 506 -28.28 -25.49 -7.99
N LYS A 507 -29.41 -26.16 -8.32
CA LYS A 507 -30.04 -26.03 -9.65
C LYS A 507 -30.39 -24.60 -10.07
N ASN A 508 -30.58 -23.71 -9.10
CA ASN A 508 -30.94 -22.30 -9.31
C ASN A 508 -29.85 -21.32 -8.92
N PHE A 509 -28.58 -21.77 -8.92
CA PHE A 509 -27.47 -20.90 -8.58
C PHE A 509 -27.28 -19.80 -9.62
N VAL A 510 -27.30 -18.55 -9.19
CA VAL A 510 -27.02 -17.36 -10.00
C VAL A 510 -25.81 -16.66 -9.39
N LEU A 511 -24.73 -16.59 -10.16
CA LEU A 511 -23.44 -16.10 -9.68
C LEU A 511 -23.51 -14.65 -9.16
N GLU A 512 -24.34 -13.83 -9.76
CA GLU A 512 -24.52 -12.42 -9.40
C GLU A 512 -25.42 -12.20 -8.16
N GLN A 513 -26.04 -13.24 -7.62
CA GLN A 513 -26.90 -13.18 -6.44
C GLN A 513 -26.16 -13.64 -5.18
N VAL A 514 -25.09 -12.92 -4.85
CA VAL A 514 -24.29 -13.15 -3.64
C VAL A 514 -24.75 -12.21 -2.55
N ASP A 515 -24.90 -12.70 -1.31
CA ASP A 515 -25.28 -11.89 -0.17
C ASP A 515 -24.24 -10.83 0.16
N ILE A 516 -24.72 -9.58 0.26
CA ILE A 516 -23.93 -8.46 0.75
C ILE A 516 -24.29 -8.25 2.23
N ARG A 517 -23.27 -8.31 3.09
CA ARG A 517 -23.43 -8.13 4.54
C ARG A 517 -23.15 -6.69 4.93
N PRO A 518 -24.16 -5.86 5.20
CA PRO A 518 -23.91 -4.46 5.56
C PRO A 518 -22.97 -4.34 6.77
N CYS A 519 -21.99 -3.49 6.67
CA CYS A 519 -21.07 -3.19 7.74
C CYS A 519 -20.85 -1.67 7.82
N HIS A 520 -21.70 -1.02 8.61
CA HIS A 520 -21.58 0.40 8.86
C HIS A 520 -20.87 0.64 10.18
N LEU A 521 -19.79 1.44 10.11
CA LEU A 521 -19.10 1.90 11.30
C LEU A 521 -19.69 3.23 11.76
N PRO A 522 -20.16 3.34 13.01
CA PRO A 522 -20.75 4.58 13.51
C PRO A 522 -19.73 5.73 13.48
N ALA A 523 -20.18 6.90 13.04
CA ALA A 523 -19.37 8.12 13.03
C ALA A 523 -19.42 8.87 14.39
N VAL A 524 -20.40 8.57 15.22
CA VAL A 524 -20.66 9.23 16.51
C VAL A 524 -20.66 8.19 17.61
N PRO A 525 -19.99 8.42 18.75
CA PRO A 525 -19.97 7.47 19.84
C PRO A 525 -21.31 7.37 20.56
N GLU A 526 -21.63 6.17 21.03
CA GLU A 526 -22.73 5.91 21.96
C GLU A 526 -22.35 6.39 23.38
N LYS A 527 -23.31 6.92 24.14
CA LYS A 527 -23.05 7.44 25.48
C LYS A 527 -22.92 6.34 26.55
N ASP A 528 -23.43 5.15 26.26
CA ASP A 528 -23.49 4.04 27.21
C ASP A 528 -22.18 3.24 27.33
N PHE A 529 -21.19 3.54 26.48
CA PHE A 529 -19.92 2.83 26.47
C PHE A 529 -18.75 3.82 26.56
N PRO A 530 -17.69 3.50 27.31
CA PRO A 530 -16.51 4.33 27.34
C PRO A 530 -15.86 4.41 25.95
N LEU A 531 -15.40 5.60 25.58
CA LEU A 531 -14.72 5.88 24.33
C LEU A 531 -13.22 6.05 24.56
N TRP A 532 -12.44 5.22 23.89
CA TRP A 532 -10.97 5.32 23.93
C TRP A 532 -10.44 6.00 22.66
N LEU A 533 -9.67 7.06 22.84
CA LEU A 533 -8.98 7.78 21.78
C LEU A 533 -7.56 7.23 21.62
N PRO A 534 -7.03 7.11 20.39
CA PRO A 534 -5.61 6.83 20.22
C PRO A 534 -4.77 7.94 20.86
N PRO A 535 -3.53 7.64 21.27
CA PRO A 535 -2.64 8.66 21.82
C PRO A 535 -2.24 9.62 20.70
N LEU A 536 -2.69 10.87 20.78
CA LEU A 536 -2.47 11.95 19.81
C LEU A 536 -1.62 13.08 20.39
N GLY A 537 -0.76 12.77 21.36
CA GLY A 537 0.09 13.77 22.04
C GLY A 537 -0.76 14.86 22.70
N GLU A 538 -0.38 16.12 22.48
CA GLU A 538 -1.04 17.28 23.11
C GLU A 538 -2.51 17.47 22.68
N TYR A 539 -2.95 16.84 21.58
CA TYR A 539 -4.36 16.86 21.16
C TYR A 539 -5.25 15.94 22.01
N THR A 540 -4.68 14.93 22.66
CA THR A 540 -5.46 13.87 23.30
C THR A 540 -6.35 14.41 24.40
N ALA A 541 -5.82 15.28 25.26
CA ALA A 541 -6.56 15.84 26.38
C ALA A 541 -7.75 16.71 25.93
N SER A 542 -7.55 17.62 24.99
CA SER A 542 -8.58 18.52 24.48
C SER A 542 -9.65 17.78 23.65
N LEU A 543 -9.26 16.78 22.88
CA LEU A 543 -10.21 15.92 22.15
C LEU A 543 -11.02 15.04 23.11
N THR A 544 -10.39 14.50 24.16
CA THR A 544 -11.11 13.80 25.23
C THR A 544 -12.12 14.74 25.91
N GLY A 545 -11.71 15.99 26.18
CA GLY A 545 -12.58 17.03 26.70
C GLY A 545 -13.77 17.37 25.80
N TYR A 546 -13.52 17.40 24.49
CA TYR A 546 -14.59 17.60 23.49
C TYR A 546 -15.69 16.53 23.60
N PHE A 547 -15.31 15.25 23.68
CA PHE A 547 -16.29 14.17 23.80
C PHE A 547 -16.98 14.17 25.17
N ARG A 548 -16.24 14.46 26.25
CA ARG A 548 -16.83 14.58 27.59
C ARG A 548 -17.86 15.71 27.68
N ALA A 549 -17.61 16.84 27.02
CA ALA A 549 -18.59 17.93 26.94
C ALA A 549 -19.89 17.53 26.24
N GLN A 550 -19.88 16.48 25.44
CA GLN A 550 -21.05 15.91 24.79
C GLN A 550 -21.71 14.78 25.61
N GLY A 551 -21.21 14.51 26.81
CA GLY A 551 -21.72 13.48 27.71
C GLY A 551 -21.23 12.06 27.38
N VAL A 552 -20.10 11.93 26.69
CA VAL A 552 -19.45 10.66 26.42
C VAL A 552 -18.35 10.42 27.45
N ASP A 553 -18.28 9.25 28.06
CA ASP A 553 -17.19 8.86 28.94
C ASP A 553 -15.94 8.56 28.09
N ALA A 554 -15.11 9.54 27.87
CA ALA A 554 -13.98 9.48 26.95
C ALA A 554 -12.63 9.40 27.69
N HIS A 555 -11.74 8.55 27.22
CA HIS A 555 -10.42 8.26 27.78
C HIS A 555 -9.36 8.21 26.69
N ALA A 556 -8.11 8.41 27.07
CA ALA A 556 -6.96 8.20 26.21
C ALA A 556 -6.47 6.76 26.31
N LEU A 557 -6.16 6.11 25.22
CA LEU A 557 -5.38 4.87 25.23
C LEU A 557 -3.98 5.17 25.82
N PRO A 558 -3.40 4.23 26.56
CA PRO A 558 -2.02 4.33 27.01
C PRO A 558 -1.05 4.53 25.84
N HIS A 559 0.12 5.12 26.15
CA HIS A 559 1.22 5.17 25.18
C HIS A 559 1.55 3.79 24.63
N LEU A 560 1.96 3.75 23.37
CA LEU A 560 2.24 2.50 22.67
C LEU A 560 3.37 1.73 23.38
N SER A 561 3.05 0.60 23.97
CA SER A 561 4.03 -0.31 24.57
C SER A 561 4.53 -1.34 23.57
N ALA A 562 5.71 -1.92 23.80
CA ALA A 562 6.23 -3.03 23.01
C ALA A 562 5.26 -4.22 22.98
N HIS A 563 4.56 -4.48 24.11
CA HIS A 563 3.52 -5.51 24.17
C HIS A 563 2.35 -5.21 23.25
N ALA A 564 1.79 -3.99 23.32
CA ALA A 564 0.70 -3.56 22.44
C ALA A 564 1.10 -3.68 20.97
N LEU A 565 2.28 -3.21 20.60
CA LEU A 565 2.79 -3.31 19.22
C LEU A 565 2.95 -4.77 18.78
N SER A 566 3.43 -5.65 19.66
CA SER A 566 3.54 -7.09 19.39
C SER A 566 2.19 -7.74 19.13
N LEU A 567 1.14 -7.38 19.91
CA LEU A 567 -0.23 -7.84 19.66
C LEU A 567 -0.76 -7.40 18.29
N GLY A 568 -0.54 -6.15 17.91
CA GLY A 568 -0.95 -5.65 16.60
C GLY A 568 -0.21 -6.34 15.46
N ARG A 569 1.10 -6.55 15.61
CA ARG A 569 1.93 -7.23 14.61
C ARG A 569 1.57 -8.70 14.41
N ALA A 570 1.16 -9.40 15.45
CA ALA A 570 0.71 -10.78 15.32
C ALA A 570 -0.49 -10.93 14.37
N GLU A 571 -1.26 -9.87 14.15
CA GLU A 571 -2.42 -9.85 13.25
C GLU A 571 -2.13 -9.23 11.88
N THR A 572 -0.91 -8.77 11.63
CA THR A 572 -0.51 -8.13 10.36
C THR A 572 0.35 -9.05 9.50
N SER A 573 0.64 -8.60 8.28
CA SER A 573 1.49 -9.30 7.32
C SER A 573 2.89 -8.69 7.21
N ALA A 574 3.23 -7.73 8.09
CA ALA A 574 4.44 -6.90 8.03
C ALA A 574 4.57 -6.02 6.77
N LYS A 575 3.46 -5.79 6.08
CA LYS A 575 3.38 -4.87 4.92
C LYS A 575 2.72 -3.55 5.29
N GLU A 576 1.88 -3.60 6.31
CA GLU A 576 1.11 -2.48 6.79
C GLU A 576 2.03 -1.42 7.37
N TYR A 577 1.64 -0.16 7.20
CA TYR A 577 2.35 0.96 7.81
C TYR A 577 2.22 0.90 9.33
N LEU A 578 3.26 1.33 10.03
CA LEU A 578 3.36 1.28 11.49
C LEU A 578 2.11 1.79 12.25
N PRO A 579 1.39 2.83 11.82
CA PRO A 579 0.17 3.25 12.49
C PRO A 579 -0.90 2.17 12.60
N PHE A 580 -1.02 1.28 11.60
CA PHE A 580 -2.03 0.22 11.62
C PHE A 580 -1.81 -0.80 12.76
N PRO A 581 -0.64 -1.49 12.86
CA PRO A 581 -0.40 -2.40 13.99
C PRO A 581 -0.37 -1.67 15.33
N ALA A 582 0.02 -0.40 15.39
CA ALA A 582 -0.01 0.39 16.63
C ALA A 582 -1.44 0.62 17.12
N LEU A 583 -2.36 1.05 16.25
CA LEU A 583 -3.77 1.24 16.59
C LEU A 583 -4.44 -0.07 16.98
N LEU A 584 -4.28 -1.12 16.18
CA LEU A 584 -4.83 -2.44 16.47
C LEU A 584 -4.29 -3.00 17.78
N GLY A 585 -2.99 -2.90 18.01
CA GLY A 585 -2.34 -3.36 19.22
C GLY A 585 -2.78 -2.61 20.46
N GLY A 586 -2.98 -1.30 20.38
CA GLY A 586 -3.53 -0.48 21.45
C GLY A 586 -4.93 -0.93 21.86
N ILE A 587 -5.79 -1.23 20.88
CA ILE A 587 -7.15 -1.79 21.13
C ILE A 587 -7.05 -3.15 21.81
N LEU A 588 -6.23 -4.05 21.29
CA LEU A 588 -6.09 -5.41 21.85
C LEU A 588 -5.52 -5.40 23.26
N ALA A 589 -4.49 -4.58 23.51
CA ALA A 589 -3.91 -4.44 24.85
C ALA A 589 -4.91 -3.85 25.86
N GLN A 590 -5.70 -2.85 25.45
CA GLN A 590 -6.76 -2.31 26.33
C GLN A 590 -7.81 -3.36 26.65
N GLN A 591 -8.19 -4.19 25.71
CA GLN A 591 -9.16 -5.27 25.90
C GLN A 591 -8.59 -6.43 26.74
N GLU A 592 -7.28 -6.61 26.80
CA GLU A 592 -6.66 -7.56 27.76
C GLU A 592 -6.72 -7.02 29.19
N VAL A 593 -6.62 -5.70 29.38
CA VAL A 593 -6.71 -5.05 30.70
C VAL A 593 -8.16 -4.99 31.19
N ASP A 594 -9.07 -4.59 30.28
CA ASP A 594 -10.50 -4.51 30.58
C ASP A 594 -11.30 -5.07 29.40
N PRO A 595 -11.85 -6.31 29.53
CA PRO A 595 -12.63 -6.95 28.49
C PRO A 595 -14.08 -6.43 28.39
N ALA A 596 -14.47 -5.46 29.20
CA ALA A 596 -15.80 -4.85 29.13
C ALA A 596 -16.05 -4.20 27.76
N PRO A 597 -17.32 -4.10 27.31
CA PRO A 597 -17.62 -3.42 26.06
C PRO A 597 -17.16 -1.96 26.06
N ALA A 598 -16.39 -1.60 25.05
CA ALA A 598 -15.82 -0.26 24.89
C ALA A 598 -15.81 0.16 23.42
N GLN A 599 -15.72 1.46 23.18
CA GLN A 599 -15.61 2.06 21.87
C GLN A 599 -14.20 2.59 21.64
N PHE A 600 -13.72 2.51 20.40
CA PHE A 600 -12.40 2.98 20.00
C PHE A 600 -12.52 3.93 18.81
N LEU A 601 -11.98 5.14 18.94
CA LEU A 601 -12.00 6.15 17.88
C LEU A 601 -10.92 5.86 16.85
N ILE A 602 -11.32 5.51 15.65
CA ILE A 602 -10.43 5.29 14.49
C ILE A 602 -10.99 6.10 13.32
N PRO A 603 -10.62 7.37 13.17
CA PRO A 603 -11.06 8.17 12.04
C PRO A 603 -10.65 7.53 10.71
N GLN A 604 -11.44 7.75 9.70
CA GLN A 604 -11.13 7.29 8.34
C GLN A 604 -11.06 8.49 7.40
N THR A 605 -10.28 8.33 6.34
CA THR A 605 -10.13 9.31 5.27
C THR A 605 -10.80 8.82 4.00
N GLN A 606 -11.28 9.75 3.21
CA GLN A 606 -11.72 9.50 1.85
C GLN A 606 -10.50 9.59 0.92
N GLY A 607 -10.19 8.53 0.21
CA GLY A 607 -9.19 8.68 -0.81
C GLY A 607 -8.24 7.52 -1.04
N ALA A 608 -7.12 7.86 -1.64
CA ALA A 608 -6.19 6.92 -2.23
C ALA A 608 -5.15 6.34 -1.26
N GLU A 609 -5.21 6.70 0.01
CA GLU A 609 -4.27 6.23 1.04
C GLU A 609 -4.82 5.03 1.82
N ALA A 610 -3.93 4.23 2.39
CA ALA A 610 -4.31 2.99 3.06
C ALA A 610 -5.03 3.23 4.40
N ASP A 611 -4.76 4.36 5.06
CA ASP A 611 -5.32 4.73 6.36
C ASP A 611 -6.86 4.85 6.35
N GLY A 612 -7.44 5.23 5.22
CA GLY A 612 -8.90 5.23 5.03
C GLY A 612 -9.57 3.86 5.23
N GLN A 613 -8.81 2.76 5.18
CA GLN A 613 -9.30 1.39 5.36
C GLN A 613 -9.01 0.81 6.76
N TYR A 614 -8.25 1.51 7.60
CA TYR A 614 -7.81 0.97 8.89
C TYR A 614 -8.99 0.50 9.76
N ALA A 615 -10.00 1.32 9.94
CA ALA A 615 -11.16 0.97 10.78
C ALA A 615 -11.87 -0.30 10.27
N ARG A 616 -12.07 -0.41 8.95
CA ARG A 616 -12.74 -1.58 8.35
C ARG A 616 -11.91 -2.85 8.51
N VAL A 617 -10.59 -2.75 8.33
CA VAL A 617 -9.68 -3.90 8.50
C VAL A 617 -9.54 -4.28 9.97
N ILE A 618 -9.43 -3.31 10.89
CA ILE A 618 -9.45 -3.57 12.34
C ILE A 618 -10.72 -4.31 12.72
N ARG A 619 -11.90 -3.88 12.24
CA ARG A 619 -13.17 -4.59 12.49
C ARG A 619 -13.09 -6.04 11.98
N ALA A 620 -12.56 -6.25 10.79
CA ALA A 620 -12.39 -7.59 10.22
C ALA A 620 -11.46 -8.47 11.08
N VAL A 621 -10.39 -7.91 11.64
CA VAL A 621 -9.50 -8.63 12.57
C VAL A 621 -10.23 -8.97 13.87
N LEU A 622 -10.92 -8.01 14.46
CA LEU A 622 -11.69 -8.22 15.71
C LEU A 622 -12.77 -9.28 15.54
N ASP A 623 -13.47 -9.28 14.39
CA ASP A 623 -14.48 -10.29 14.06
C ASP A 623 -13.88 -11.71 13.99
N ARG A 624 -12.73 -11.86 13.31
CA ARG A 624 -12.03 -13.15 13.25
C ARG A 624 -11.57 -13.65 14.61
N ARG A 625 -11.28 -12.74 15.53
CA ARG A 625 -10.94 -13.08 16.93
C ARG A 625 -12.16 -13.33 17.80
N GLY A 626 -13.37 -13.20 17.27
CA GLY A 626 -14.62 -13.28 18.05
C GLY A 626 -14.78 -12.10 19.04
N ASN A 627 -14.02 -11.01 18.88
CA ASN A 627 -14.08 -9.86 19.77
C ASN A 627 -15.21 -8.92 19.36
N GLN A 628 -16.36 -9.07 20.04
CA GLN A 628 -17.53 -8.21 19.83
C GLN A 628 -17.61 -7.09 20.88
N SER A 629 -16.81 -7.12 21.94
CA SER A 629 -16.78 -6.08 22.97
C SER A 629 -16.06 -4.80 22.52
N ALA A 630 -15.09 -4.91 21.61
CA ALA A 630 -14.45 -3.75 21.00
C ALA A 630 -15.29 -3.21 19.84
N LYS A 631 -16.02 -2.13 20.06
CA LYS A 631 -16.75 -1.38 19.04
C LYS A 631 -15.83 -0.31 18.41
N LEU A 632 -16.05 0.03 17.14
CA LEU A 632 -15.29 1.09 16.49
C LEU A 632 -16.19 2.30 16.22
N VAL A 633 -15.67 3.51 16.47
CA VAL A 633 -16.26 4.78 16.08
C VAL A 633 -15.36 5.38 15.01
N SER A 634 -15.91 5.57 13.82
CA SER A 634 -15.12 5.87 12.63
C SER A 634 -15.68 7.03 11.81
N PRO A 635 -15.51 8.28 12.31
CA PRO A 635 -15.92 9.46 11.55
C PRO A 635 -15.05 9.67 10.32
N MET A 636 -15.65 10.15 9.24
CA MET A 636 -14.97 10.56 8.02
C MET A 636 -14.35 11.94 8.19
N LEU A 637 -13.02 12.06 8.09
CA LEU A 637 -12.33 13.33 8.34
C LEU A 637 -12.77 14.44 7.39
N GLU A 638 -12.97 14.15 6.11
CA GLU A 638 -13.35 15.13 5.09
C GLU A 638 -14.70 15.79 5.34
N THR A 639 -15.59 15.14 6.05
CA THR A 639 -16.96 15.62 6.29
C THR A 639 -17.22 16.05 7.74
N LEU A 640 -16.22 16.02 8.60
CA LEU A 640 -16.34 16.38 10.02
C LEU A 640 -17.07 17.72 10.26
N PRO A 641 -16.82 18.83 9.53
CA PRO A 641 -17.54 20.08 9.77
C PRO A 641 -19.04 19.98 9.57
N ALA A 642 -19.48 19.12 8.65
CA ALA A 642 -20.88 18.92 8.35
C ALA A 642 -21.56 17.89 9.29
N THR A 643 -20.80 16.98 9.88
CA THR A 643 -21.30 15.84 10.65
C THR A 643 -21.06 15.94 12.16
N ALA A 644 -20.10 16.76 12.62
CA ALA A 644 -19.82 16.96 14.04
C ALA A 644 -21.02 17.60 14.77
N GLN A 645 -21.32 17.11 15.97
CA GLN A 645 -22.38 17.68 16.82
C GLN A 645 -22.10 19.12 17.19
N ASP A 646 -20.84 19.45 17.52
CA ASP A 646 -20.35 20.80 17.79
C ASP A 646 -19.01 20.99 17.09
N ARG A 647 -19.04 21.48 15.85
CA ARG A 647 -17.86 21.73 15.04
C ARG A 647 -16.96 22.80 15.59
N ASP A 648 -17.53 23.78 16.30
CA ASP A 648 -16.76 24.86 16.91
C ASP A 648 -15.95 24.36 18.10
N ALA A 649 -16.54 23.56 18.96
CA ALA A 649 -15.86 22.86 20.04
C ALA A 649 -14.79 21.90 19.53
N LEU A 650 -15.06 21.16 18.46
CA LEU A 650 -14.06 20.29 17.82
C LEU A 650 -12.87 21.09 17.33
N PHE A 651 -13.11 22.21 16.64
CA PHE A 651 -12.03 23.03 16.10
C PHE A 651 -11.19 23.66 17.23
N ARG A 652 -11.83 24.13 18.32
CA ARG A 652 -11.12 24.60 19.53
C ARG A 652 -10.28 23.50 20.17
N ALA A 653 -10.75 22.25 20.18
CA ALA A 653 -9.94 21.15 20.69
C ALA A 653 -8.68 20.89 19.86
N LEU A 654 -8.78 21.03 18.54
CA LEU A 654 -7.63 20.93 17.63
C LEU A 654 -6.66 22.10 17.84
N LEU A 655 -7.17 23.34 17.86
CA LEU A 655 -6.35 24.54 18.14
C LEU A 655 -5.64 24.47 19.48
N ALA A 656 -6.28 23.91 20.51
CA ALA A 656 -5.64 23.75 21.82
C ALA A 656 -4.37 22.89 21.71
N GLY A 657 -4.42 21.78 20.98
CA GLY A 657 -3.24 20.95 20.72
C GLY A 657 -2.15 21.70 19.93
N ASP A 658 -2.54 22.45 18.90
CA ASP A 658 -1.58 23.27 18.11
C ASP A 658 -0.89 24.33 18.97
N ILE A 659 -1.64 25.02 19.84
CA ILE A 659 -1.10 26.05 20.77
C ILE A 659 -0.15 25.39 21.79
N LEU A 660 -0.49 24.22 22.31
CA LEU A 660 0.39 23.48 23.22
C LEU A 660 1.69 23.09 22.54
N TYR A 661 1.63 22.63 21.30
CA TYR A 661 2.84 22.31 20.53
C TYR A 661 3.67 23.54 20.15
N ALA A 662 3.04 24.70 19.99
CA ALA A 662 3.75 25.96 19.78
C ALA A 662 4.41 26.48 21.07
N ALA A 663 3.95 26.07 22.26
CA ALA A 663 4.49 26.49 23.53
C ALA A 663 5.87 25.88 23.81
N PRO A 664 6.80 26.62 24.42
CA PRO A 664 8.01 26.04 24.98
C PRO A 664 7.69 24.89 25.93
N ALA A 665 8.45 23.80 25.87
CA ALA A 665 8.17 22.56 26.62
C ALA A 665 7.91 22.80 28.14
N ALA A 666 8.64 23.71 28.74
CA ALA A 666 8.48 24.08 30.17
C ALA A 666 7.11 24.72 30.51
N MET A 667 6.39 25.26 29.52
CA MET A 667 5.10 25.94 29.75
C MET A 667 3.91 25.00 29.46
N ARG A 668 4.06 23.95 28.65
CA ARG A 668 2.97 23.10 28.20
C ARG A 668 2.11 22.55 29.33
N ALA A 669 2.73 21.96 30.34
CA ALA A 669 2.02 21.40 31.49
C ALA A 669 1.22 22.44 32.25
N GLY A 670 1.78 23.66 32.43
CA GLY A 670 1.09 24.75 33.11
C GLY A 670 -0.11 25.29 32.31
N ILE A 671 0.04 25.46 31.01
CA ILE A 671 -1.05 25.88 30.12
C ILE A 671 -2.16 24.80 30.07
N ALA A 672 -1.79 23.53 29.90
CA ALA A 672 -2.74 22.43 29.88
C ALA A 672 -3.51 22.30 31.20
N ALA A 673 -2.84 22.48 32.36
CA ALA A 673 -3.47 22.44 33.67
C ALA A 673 -4.43 23.63 33.92
N ALA A 674 -4.22 24.77 33.25
CA ALA A 674 -5.13 25.91 33.30
C ALA A 674 -6.42 25.72 32.50
N TRP A 675 -6.45 24.69 31.70
CA TRP A 675 -7.62 24.27 30.90
C TRP A 675 -8.22 23.01 31.54
N ASP A 676 -9.30 23.16 32.33
CA ASP A 676 -9.92 22.03 33.03
C ASP A 676 -10.28 20.86 32.09
N THR A 677 -10.71 21.18 30.84
CA THR A 677 -11.03 20.17 29.82
C THR A 677 -10.84 20.73 28.41
N LEU A 678 -11.88 21.40 27.88
CA LEU A 678 -11.90 22.03 26.55
C LEU A 678 -11.84 23.57 26.73
N PRO A 679 -10.76 24.24 26.28
CA PRO A 679 -10.64 25.70 26.44
C PRO A 679 -11.64 26.47 25.58
N GLY A 680 -12.12 27.56 26.10
CA GLY A 680 -12.86 28.58 25.36
C GLY A 680 -11.95 29.47 24.51
N TRP A 681 -12.51 30.19 23.54
CA TRP A 681 -11.77 31.10 22.67
C TRP A 681 -10.87 32.06 23.43
N ALA A 682 -11.39 32.69 24.48
CA ALA A 682 -10.62 33.64 25.31
C ALA A 682 -9.40 33.00 25.97
N GLN A 683 -9.48 31.73 26.37
CA GLN A 683 -8.37 30.99 26.96
C GLN A 683 -7.31 30.64 25.91
N LEU A 684 -7.73 30.27 24.68
CA LEU A 684 -6.84 30.00 23.57
C LEU A 684 -6.05 31.26 23.19
N HIS A 685 -6.72 32.40 22.99
CA HIS A 685 -6.06 33.67 22.69
C HIS A 685 -5.12 34.13 23.81
N LYS A 686 -5.53 34.00 25.06
CA LYS A 686 -4.67 34.34 26.21
C LYS A 686 -3.39 33.49 26.21
N ALA A 687 -3.50 32.17 25.99
CA ALA A 687 -2.35 31.29 25.92
C ALA A 687 -1.45 31.64 24.72
N ALA A 688 -2.02 31.92 23.55
CA ALA A 688 -1.26 32.32 22.37
C ALA A 688 -0.45 33.60 22.61
N VAL A 689 -1.04 34.63 23.24
CA VAL A 689 -0.37 35.87 23.60
C VAL A 689 0.74 35.65 24.65
N GLU A 690 0.51 34.79 25.64
CA GLU A 690 1.52 34.42 26.63
C GLU A 690 2.73 33.72 26.01
N ILE A 691 2.50 32.78 25.11
CA ILE A 691 3.54 32.07 24.35
C ILE A 691 4.30 33.05 23.46
N GLY A 692 3.60 33.91 22.74
CA GLY A 692 4.20 34.90 21.82
C GLY A 692 5.14 35.91 22.49
N ARG A 693 5.00 36.12 23.81
CA ARG A 693 5.92 36.96 24.60
C ARG A 693 7.22 36.25 25.00
N CYS A 694 7.27 34.93 24.87
CA CYS A 694 8.48 34.18 25.16
C CYS A 694 9.51 34.38 24.02
N PRO A 695 10.80 34.52 24.38
CA PRO A 695 11.82 34.57 23.35
C PRO A 695 11.90 33.21 22.62
N ALA A 696 11.90 33.25 21.30
CA ALA A 696 12.23 32.07 20.50
C ALA A 696 13.75 31.87 20.55
N THR A 697 14.19 30.81 21.18
CA THR A 697 15.62 30.50 21.37
C THR A 697 15.92 29.11 20.78
N GLY A 698 17.17 28.91 20.40
CA GLY A 698 17.62 27.65 19.82
C GLY A 698 17.39 27.54 18.32
N ARG A 699 17.81 26.40 17.77
CA ARG A 699 17.63 26.05 16.35
C ARG A 699 16.17 25.67 16.11
N ARG A 700 15.65 26.00 14.94
CA ARG A 700 14.25 25.78 14.60
C ARG A 700 14.14 24.68 13.56
N PHE A 701 13.42 23.63 13.87
CA PHE A 701 13.19 22.52 12.96
C PHE A 701 11.69 22.40 12.62
N ALA A 702 11.36 22.55 11.34
CA ALA A 702 10.01 22.32 10.87
C ALA A 702 9.72 20.83 10.86
N THR A 703 8.57 20.41 11.41
CA THR A 703 8.14 19.00 11.37
C THR A 703 6.82 18.88 10.65
N VAL A 704 6.79 18.08 9.58
CA VAL A 704 5.61 17.87 8.74
C VAL A 704 5.42 16.38 8.50
N GLY A 705 4.24 15.85 8.77
CA GLY A 705 3.98 14.42 8.60
C GLY A 705 2.51 14.07 8.57
N THR A 706 2.22 12.79 8.55
CA THR A 706 0.86 12.28 8.65
C THR A 706 0.32 12.55 10.06
N PRO A 707 -0.90 13.00 10.24
CA PRO A 707 -1.43 13.36 11.56
C PRO A 707 -1.27 12.27 12.62
N LEU A 708 -1.49 11.00 12.27
CA LEU A 708 -1.31 9.87 13.19
C LEU A 708 0.17 9.55 13.50
N CYS A 709 1.11 10.07 12.73
CA CYS A 709 2.55 9.86 12.94
C CYS A 709 3.22 10.98 13.71
N LEU A 710 2.54 12.14 13.85
CA LEU A 710 3.15 13.34 14.46
C LEU A 710 3.32 13.22 15.97
N THR A 711 2.72 12.23 16.62
CA THR A 711 2.51 12.34 18.05
C THR A 711 3.23 11.33 18.92
N GLU A 712 3.50 10.11 18.47
CA GLU A 712 4.10 9.10 19.37
C GLU A 712 4.87 7.97 18.69
N LEU A 713 4.82 7.88 17.38
CA LEU A 713 5.50 6.82 16.65
C LEU A 713 6.96 7.18 16.32
N ASP A 714 7.41 8.36 16.75
CA ASP A 714 8.75 8.89 16.48
C ASP A 714 9.83 8.35 17.45
N SER A 715 9.49 7.36 18.28
CA SER A 715 10.42 6.79 19.27
C SER A 715 11.11 7.83 20.16
N GLY A 716 10.43 8.95 20.42
CA GLY A 716 10.95 10.03 21.27
C GLY A 716 11.98 10.94 20.59
N VAL A 717 12.15 10.84 19.27
CA VAL A 717 13.12 11.68 18.53
C VAL A 717 12.80 13.16 18.69
N LEU A 718 11.55 13.53 18.47
CA LEU A 718 11.16 14.94 18.57
C LEU A 718 11.28 15.48 20.00
N SER A 719 10.90 14.71 21.01
CA SER A 719 11.05 15.11 22.42
C SER A 719 12.53 15.24 22.84
N THR A 720 13.41 14.38 22.30
CA THR A 720 14.86 14.48 22.53
C THR A 720 15.42 15.76 21.93
N LEU A 721 15.04 16.10 20.69
CA LEU A 721 15.47 17.35 20.05
C LEU A 721 15.01 18.60 20.85
N GLU A 722 13.79 18.58 21.38
CA GLU A 722 13.29 19.66 22.28
C GLU A 722 14.09 19.73 23.60
N ALA A 723 14.40 18.57 24.22
CA ALA A 723 15.20 18.51 25.42
C ALA A 723 16.65 19.02 25.22
N GLU A 724 17.18 18.85 24.01
CA GLU A 724 18.49 19.39 23.58
C GLU A 724 18.42 20.90 23.24
N GLY A 725 17.26 21.57 23.44
CA GLY A 725 17.08 23.00 23.26
C GLY A 725 16.65 23.45 21.88
N SER A 726 16.22 22.54 21.02
CA SER A 726 15.68 22.88 19.69
C SER A 726 14.21 23.31 19.80
N GLN A 727 13.80 24.25 18.96
CA GLN A 727 12.39 24.62 18.77
C GLN A 727 11.80 23.82 17.61
N LEU A 728 10.74 23.07 17.87
CA LEU A 728 10.02 22.33 16.81
C LEU A 728 8.86 23.18 16.26
N LEU A 729 8.90 23.49 14.98
CA LEU A 729 7.80 24.12 14.24
C LEU A 729 6.92 23.01 13.66
N ARG A 730 5.99 22.50 14.45
CA ARG A 730 5.14 21.39 14.03
C ARG A 730 4.00 21.89 13.15
N ALA A 731 3.76 21.22 12.00
CA ALA A 731 2.61 21.51 11.15
C ALA A 731 1.31 21.36 11.95
N PRO A 732 0.44 22.40 12.00
CA PRO A 732 -0.76 22.38 12.84
C PRO A 732 -1.79 21.40 12.32
N LEU A 733 -2.38 20.58 13.20
CA LEU A 733 -3.43 19.63 12.82
C LEU A 733 -4.73 20.35 12.46
N SER A 734 -5.07 21.46 13.15
CA SER A 734 -6.27 22.24 12.82
C SER A 734 -6.18 22.81 11.40
N GLU A 735 -5.00 23.32 11.00
CA GLU A 735 -4.78 23.83 9.64
C GLU A 735 -4.79 22.71 8.60
N ALA A 736 -4.21 21.55 8.92
CA ALA A 736 -4.21 20.38 8.03
C ALA A 736 -5.64 19.90 7.75
N LEU A 737 -6.48 19.79 8.79
CA LEU A 737 -7.88 19.42 8.64
C LEU A 737 -8.69 20.54 7.96
N TRP A 738 -8.44 21.81 8.30
CA TRP A 738 -9.08 22.93 7.62
C TRP A 738 -8.75 22.93 6.12
N PHE A 739 -7.50 22.65 5.73
CA PHE A 739 -7.08 22.50 4.35
C PHE A 739 -7.84 21.36 3.66
N LEU A 740 -7.91 20.20 4.30
CA LEU A 740 -8.66 19.05 3.82
C LEU A 740 -10.14 19.38 3.60
N TRP A 741 -10.77 20.09 4.56
CA TRP A 741 -12.17 20.49 4.46
C TRP A 741 -12.43 21.51 3.34
N LYS A 742 -11.51 22.42 3.15
CA LYS A 742 -11.55 23.42 2.07
C LYS A 742 -11.32 22.78 0.69
N ASP A 743 -10.43 21.80 0.62
CA ASP A 743 -10.16 21.02 -0.60
C ASP A 743 -11.38 20.14 -1.00
N ASN A 744 -12.23 19.78 -0.02
CA ASN A 744 -13.46 19.01 -0.20
C ASN A 744 -14.72 19.89 -0.06
N MET A 745 -14.73 21.05 -0.73
CA MET A 745 -15.80 22.05 -0.59
C MET A 745 -17.18 21.57 -1.03
N ASP A 746 -17.28 20.63 -1.95
CA ASP A 746 -18.56 20.07 -2.39
C ASP A 746 -19.31 19.42 -1.23
N ALA A 747 -18.61 18.68 -0.37
CA ALA A 747 -19.15 18.07 0.84
C ALA A 747 -19.37 19.10 1.97
N ASN A 748 -18.56 20.15 2.05
CA ASN A 748 -18.55 21.12 3.13
C ASN A 748 -19.21 22.47 2.78
N LYS A 749 -19.86 22.57 1.64
CA LYS A 749 -20.53 23.80 1.19
C LYS A 749 -21.44 24.47 2.24
N PRO A 750 -22.22 23.73 3.06
CA PRO A 750 -22.99 24.33 4.14
C PRO A 750 -22.14 25.01 5.21
N CYS A 751 -20.86 24.64 5.32
CA CYS A 751 -19.93 25.15 6.33
C CYS A 751 -18.98 26.22 5.78
N ALA A 752 -19.14 26.70 4.55
CA ALA A 752 -18.22 27.61 3.88
C ALA A 752 -17.90 28.88 4.70
N LYS A 753 -18.89 29.56 5.25
CA LYS A 753 -18.70 30.76 6.08
C LYS A 753 -17.94 30.44 7.37
N TRP A 754 -18.25 29.31 7.99
CA TRP A 754 -17.57 28.85 9.19
C TRP A 754 -16.09 28.53 8.89
N LEU A 755 -15.78 27.89 7.76
CA LEU A 755 -14.39 27.66 7.33
C LEU A 755 -13.62 28.95 7.11
N GLU A 756 -14.26 30.01 6.59
CA GLU A 756 -13.64 31.32 6.45
C GLU A 756 -13.36 31.98 7.82
N GLN A 757 -14.29 31.85 8.77
CA GLN A 757 -14.09 32.33 10.13
C GLN A 757 -12.94 31.60 10.82
N MET A 758 -12.86 30.26 10.66
CA MET A 758 -11.77 29.46 11.25
C MET A 758 -10.40 29.85 10.66
N ALA A 759 -10.35 30.16 9.36
CA ALA A 759 -9.12 30.68 8.76
C ALA A 759 -8.67 32.01 9.41
N GLN A 760 -9.63 32.92 9.69
CA GLN A 760 -9.33 34.19 10.35
C GLN A 760 -8.87 33.98 11.80
N GLU A 761 -9.50 33.03 12.54
CA GLU A 761 -9.06 32.69 13.90
C GLU A 761 -7.65 32.10 13.92
N MET A 762 -7.31 31.18 12.99
CA MET A 762 -5.94 30.67 12.87
C MET A 762 -4.92 31.78 12.57
N GLN A 763 -5.25 32.73 11.71
CA GLN A 763 -4.39 33.89 11.43
C GLN A 763 -4.21 34.78 12.66
N THR A 764 -5.28 35.04 13.42
CA THR A 764 -5.24 35.85 14.63
C THR A 764 -4.37 35.18 15.71
N ILE A 765 -4.64 33.91 16.00
CA ILE A 765 -3.83 33.11 16.94
C ILE A 765 -2.37 33.00 16.44
N GLY A 766 -2.17 32.84 15.14
CA GLY A 766 -0.83 32.83 14.55
C GLY A 766 -0.06 34.14 14.77
N ALA A 767 -0.73 35.28 14.66
CA ALA A 767 -0.14 36.58 14.94
C ALA A 767 0.18 36.75 16.45
N GLU A 768 -0.70 36.25 17.30
CA GLU A 768 -0.51 36.27 18.77
C GLU A 768 0.66 35.38 19.21
N LEU A 769 0.83 34.18 18.60
CA LEU A 769 1.96 33.28 18.84
C LEU A 769 3.29 33.85 18.33
N GLY A 770 3.26 34.79 17.38
CA GLY A 770 4.46 35.48 16.89
C GLY A 770 5.50 34.51 16.30
N ALA A 771 6.71 34.50 16.83
CA ALA A 771 7.80 33.66 16.37
C ALA A 771 7.57 32.14 16.62
N HIS A 772 6.65 31.77 17.49
CA HIS A 772 6.28 30.39 17.81
C HIS A 772 5.17 29.88 16.89
N SER A 773 4.55 30.72 16.06
CA SER A 773 3.48 30.35 15.16
C SER A 773 3.96 29.35 14.10
N THR A 774 3.16 28.33 13.90
CA THR A 774 3.32 27.36 12.80
C THR A 774 2.21 27.48 11.77
N PHE A 775 1.20 28.33 12.01
CA PHE A 775 0.16 28.62 11.04
C PHE A 775 0.70 29.34 9.81
N ALA A 776 0.13 29.07 8.65
CA ALA A 776 0.46 29.77 7.43
C ALA A 776 0.09 31.24 7.54
N GLN A 777 1.01 32.11 7.11
CA GLN A 777 0.74 33.55 7.03
C GLN A 777 -0.28 33.87 5.94
N ASP A 778 -0.25 33.10 4.86
CA ASP A 778 -1.18 33.21 3.75
C ASP A 778 -1.70 31.80 3.39
N THR A 779 -2.96 31.54 3.74
CA THR A 779 -3.60 30.26 3.45
C THR A 779 -3.89 30.06 1.95
N ALA A 780 -4.01 31.14 1.16
CA ALA A 780 -4.17 31.03 -0.30
C ALA A 780 -2.89 30.51 -0.94
N ALA A 781 -1.72 30.98 -0.47
CA ALA A 781 -0.43 30.54 -0.96
C ALA A 781 -0.18 29.02 -0.72
N LEU A 782 -0.76 28.43 0.35
CA LEU A 782 -0.71 26.97 0.55
C LEU A 782 -1.42 26.24 -0.61
N PHE A 783 -2.61 26.70 -1.00
CA PHE A 783 -3.34 26.08 -2.12
C PHE A 783 -2.63 26.29 -3.44
N GLU A 784 -2.13 27.49 -3.71
CA GLU A 784 -1.37 27.78 -4.91
C GLU A 784 -0.14 26.86 -5.01
N THR A 785 0.60 26.69 -3.93
CA THR A 785 1.77 25.79 -3.88
C THR A 785 1.33 24.35 -4.11
N ALA A 786 0.28 23.89 -3.46
CA ALA A 786 -0.24 22.53 -3.62
C ALA A 786 -0.71 22.27 -5.06
N ASP A 787 -1.44 23.22 -5.68
CA ASP A 787 -1.97 23.11 -7.05
C ASP A 787 -0.86 23.07 -8.11
N THR A 788 0.24 23.77 -7.87
CA THR A 788 1.38 23.78 -8.80
C THR A 788 2.02 22.39 -8.91
N ILE A 789 2.10 21.65 -7.80
CA ILE A 789 2.88 20.42 -7.71
C ILE A 789 2.00 19.17 -7.80
N LEU A 790 0.83 19.21 -7.18
CA LEU A 790 -0.09 18.09 -7.10
C LEU A 790 -1.52 18.52 -7.48
N PRO A 791 -1.73 19.08 -8.70
CA PRO A 791 -3.07 19.45 -9.13
C PRO A 791 -3.91 18.19 -9.25
N HIS A 792 -5.15 18.26 -8.82
CA HIS A 792 -6.11 17.13 -8.88
C HIS A 792 -5.70 15.88 -8.09
N PHE A 793 -4.71 15.98 -7.19
CA PHE A 793 -4.38 14.87 -6.29
C PHE A 793 -5.54 14.65 -5.31
N ALA A 794 -6.28 13.60 -5.55
CA ALA A 794 -7.45 13.25 -4.76
C ALA A 794 -7.14 12.25 -3.67
N GLY A 795 -7.63 12.55 -2.50
CA GLY A 795 -7.51 11.70 -1.32
C GLY A 795 -6.13 11.74 -0.67
N GLY A 796 -6.15 12.01 0.62
CA GLY A 796 -4.98 12.08 1.45
C GLY A 796 -4.44 13.48 1.67
N ASN A 797 -3.45 13.56 2.55
CA ASN A 797 -2.88 14.80 3.04
C ASN A 797 -1.60 15.25 2.28
N GLY A 798 -1.27 14.58 1.19
CA GLY A 798 -0.05 14.84 0.43
C GLY A 798 0.08 16.29 -0.05
N ARG A 799 -1.02 16.89 -0.52
CA ARG A 799 -1.05 18.29 -0.96
C ARG A 799 -0.70 19.27 0.15
N TYR A 800 -1.33 19.10 1.32
CA TYR A 800 -1.04 19.92 2.49
C TYR A 800 0.40 19.72 2.96
N ARG A 801 0.85 18.47 3.10
CA ARG A 801 2.22 18.15 3.55
C ARG A 801 3.27 18.81 2.66
N TYR A 802 3.09 18.75 1.34
CA TYR A 802 4.00 19.40 0.39
C TYR A 802 4.03 20.92 0.60
N ALA A 803 2.87 21.57 0.52
CA ALA A 803 2.76 23.02 0.63
C ALA A 803 3.27 23.53 1.98
N LYS A 804 2.94 22.81 3.06
CA LYS A 804 3.35 23.18 4.41
C LYS A 804 4.86 23.01 4.65
N ALA A 805 5.46 21.97 4.11
CA ALA A 805 6.91 21.77 4.19
C ALA A 805 7.66 22.91 3.46
N VAL A 806 7.19 23.27 2.26
CA VAL A 806 7.76 24.40 1.50
C VAL A 806 7.59 25.70 2.27
N GLU A 807 6.41 25.97 2.83
CA GLU A 807 6.12 27.19 3.60
C GLU A 807 7.01 27.29 4.85
N LEU A 808 7.05 26.23 5.67
CA LEU A 808 7.85 26.22 6.90
C LEU A 808 9.35 26.23 6.61
N SER A 809 9.82 25.72 5.48
CA SER A 809 11.24 25.76 5.09
C SER A 809 11.79 27.17 4.98
N GLY A 810 10.94 28.18 4.80
CA GLY A 810 11.34 29.58 4.81
C GLY A 810 11.53 30.17 6.20
N ARG A 811 11.17 29.43 7.27
CA ARG A 811 11.18 29.89 8.66
C ARG A 811 11.97 28.98 9.60
N ALA A 812 12.49 27.89 9.10
CA ALA A 812 13.21 26.87 9.86
C ALA A 812 14.65 26.71 9.35
N ASP A 813 15.53 26.22 10.21
CA ASP A 813 16.91 25.88 9.86
C ASP A 813 16.98 24.55 9.11
N ALA A 814 16.05 23.63 9.39
CA ALA A 814 15.86 22.38 8.65
C ALA A 814 14.40 21.94 8.66
N VAL A 815 14.02 21.11 7.68
CA VAL A 815 12.72 20.47 7.57
C VAL A 815 12.85 18.98 7.86
N LEU A 816 12.08 18.50 8.83
CA LEU A 816 11.97 17.08 9.16
C LEU A 816 10.60 16.58 8.68
N THR A 817 10.58 15.75 7.64
CA THR A 817 9.35 15.10 7.20
C THR A 817 9.19 13.76 7.91
N LEU A 818 8.04 13.54 8.55
CA LEU A 818 7.74 12.32 9.29
C LEU A 818 6.74 11.47 8.49
N ALA A 819 7.13 10.23 8.23
CA ALA A 819 6.28 9.28 7.56
C ALA A 819 6.55 7.85 8.03
N PRO A 820 5.56 6.98 8.04
CA PRO A 820 5.83 5.55 8.13
C PRO A 820 6.77 5.14 7.02
N ARG A 821 7.70 4.29 7.32
CA ARG A 821 8.64 3.80 6.30
C ARG A 821 7.86 3.22 5.12
N TYR A 822 8.23 3.62 3.90
CA TYR A 822 7.61 3.21 2.63
C TYR A 822 6.14 3.66 2.44
N GLU A 823 5.71 4.70 3.14
CA GLU A 823 4.42 5.31 2.86
C GLU A 823 4.39 5.87 1.44
N ASN A 824 3.39 5.45 0.67
CA ASN A 824 3.30 5.83 -0.75
C ASN A 824 3.15 7.34 -0.95
N ALA A 825 2.40 8.02 -0.08
CA ALA A 825 2.23 9.47 -0.13
C ALA A 825 3.55 10.21 0.11
N ALA A 826 4.36 9.79 1.09
CA ALA A 826 5.67 10.39 1.36
C ALA A 826 6.64 10.19 0.18
N THR A 827 6.65 8.98 -0.40
CA THR A 827 7.48 8.68 -1.58
C THR A 827 7.14 9.60 -2.76
N ILE A 828 5.86 9.92 -2.96
CA ILE A 828 5.46 10.86 -4.02
C ILE A 828 5.99 12.26 -3.76
N LEU A 829 6.01 12.73 -2.53
CA LEU A 829 6.54 14.06 -2.23
C LEU A 829 8.00 14.19 -2.68
N ASP A 830 8.81 13.13 -2.44
CA ASP A 830 10.18 13.07 -2.93
C ASP A 830 10.23 13.04 -4.47
N MET A 831 9.45 12.17 -5.11
CA MET A 831 9.36 12.08 -6.58
C MET A 831 8.91 13.39 -7.24
N ARG A 832 8.16 14.23 -6.54
CA ARG A 832 7.72 15.56 -6.99
C ARG A 832 8.71 16.66 -6.68
N GLY A 833 9.86 16.34 -6.08
CA GLY A 833 10.95 17.27 -5.84
C GLY A 833 10.73 18.16 -4.61
N LEU A 834 10.13 17.63 -3.54
CA LEU A 834 9.94 18.38 -2.29
C LEU A 834 11.27 18.92 -1.75
N ARG A 835 12.33 18.13 -1.83
CA ARG A 835 13.68 18.53 -1.38
C ARG A 835 14.18 19.77 -2.10
N ASP A 836 13.96 19.85 -3.41
CA ASP A 836 14.40 20.97 -4.25
C ASP A 836 13.52 22.22 -4.04
N ALA A 837 12.26 22.03 -3.64
CA ALA A 837 11.32 23.11 -3.40
C ALA A 837 11.51 23.78 -2.04
N CYS A 838 12.07 23.06 -1.06
CA CYS A 838 12.34 23.60 0.28
C CYS A 838 13.55 24.53 0.25
N LYS A 839 13.45 25.67 0.97
CA LYS A 839 14.56 26.62 1.14
C LYS A 839 15.59 26.13 2.16
N ALA A 840 15.13 25.44 3.20
CA ALA A 840 15.98 24.80 4.20
C ALA A 840 16.24 23.33 3.82
N PRO A 841 17.38 22.76 4.27
CA PRO A 841 17.67 21.34 4.08
C PRO A 841 16.55 20.45 4.62
N LEU A 842 16.29 19.33 3.93
CA LEU A 842 15.22 18.41 4.29
C LEU A 842 15.77 17.03 4.67
N PHE A 843 15.31 16.50 5.79
CA PHE A 843 15.58 15.15 6.25
C PHE A 843 14.28 14.38 6.43
N GLN A 844 14.21 13.18 5.87
CA GLN A 844 13.06 12.30 6.03
C GLN A 844 13.26 11.38 7.22
N LEU A 845 12.45 11.58 8.24
CA LEU A 845 12.32 10.69 9.38
C LEU A 845 11.40 9.53 9.03
N SER A 846 12.00 8.39 8.69
CA SER A 846 11.23 7.17 8.45
C SER A 846 10.90 6.52 9.78
N LEU A 847 9.60 6.44 10.09
CA LEU A 847 9.10 5.83 11.31
C LEU A 847 8.95 4.32 11.08
N ASP A 848 9.78 3.56 11.76
CA ASP A 848 9.69 2.11 11.92
C ASP A 848 9.87 1.82 13.42
N ASN A 849 10.15 0.61 13.83
CA ASN A 849 10.06 0.22 15.23
C ASN A 849 10.98 0.90 16.22
N ASP A 850 12.24 1.01 15.87
CA ASP A 850 13.27 1.50 16.79
C ASP A 850 14.24 2.43 16.05
N TRP A 851 14.50 3.55 16.63
CA TRP A 851 15.59 4.42 16.26
C TRP A 851 16.87 3.87 16.92
N ASP A 852 17.71 3.25 16.10
CA ASP A 852 19.03 2.78 16.53
C ASP A 852 20.06 3.94 16.58
N GLU A 853 21.22 3.65 17.09
CA GLU A 853 22.32 4.63 17.14
C GLU A 853 22.70 5.16 15.75
N THR A 854 22.51 4.35 14.71
CA THR A 854 22.83 4.73 13.33
C THR A 854 21.85 5.78 12.81
N ALA A 855 20.55 5.57 13.03
CA ALA A 855 19.53 6.53 12.66
C ALA A 855 19.72 7.87 13.41
N TRP A 856 20.06 7.80 14.71
CA TRP A 856 20.41 8.97 15.50
C TRP A 856 21.66 9.67 14.99
N SER A 857 22.71 8.93 14.66
CA SER A 857 23.96 9.48 14.12
C SER A 857 23.73 10.20 12.79
N ARG A 858 22.91 9.63 11.91
CA ARG A 858 22.52 10.28 10.63
C ARG A 858 21.77 11.57 10.84
N LEU A 859 20.77 11.57 11.74
CA LEU A 859 20.02 12.77 12.05
C LEU A 859 20.93 13.85 12.66
N ARG A 860 21.77 13.50 13.63
CA ARG A 860 22.69 14.43 14.26
C ARG A 860 23.73 14.97 13.27
N SER A 861 24.26 14.13 12.39
CA SER A 861 25.15 14.56 11.31
C SER A 861 24.44 15.55 10.39
N PHE A 862 23.23 15.25 9.95
CA PHE A 862 22.43 16.16 9.14
C PHE A 862 22.23 17.50 9.86
N LEU A 863 21.75 17.46 11.10
CA LEU A 863 21.48 18.66 11.89
C LEU A 863 22.75 19.46 12.22
N TYR A 864 23.93 18.81 12.27
CA TYR A 864 25.20 19.51 12.49
C TYR A 864 25.55 20.43 11.32
N TYR A 865 25.22 20.02 10.08
CA TYR A 865 25.51 20.79 8.86
C TYR A 865 24.39 21.77 8.47
N CYS A 866 23.25 21.73 9.11
CA CYS A 866 22.18 22.72 8.98
C CYS A 866 22.38 23.87 9.98
#